data_c3d72230e9b24d39ee6f17eecbe17ed7
#
_entry.id   c3d72230e9b24d39ee6f17eecbe17ed7
#
_cell.length_a   1.000
_cell.length_b   1.000
_cell.length_c   1.000
_cell.angle_alpha   90.00
_cell.angle_beta   90.00
_cell.angle_gamma   90.00
#
_symmetry.space_group_name_H-M   'P 1'
#
loop_
_entity.id
_entity.type
_entity.pdbx_description
1 polymer ?
#
loop_
_entity_poly.entity_id
_entity_poly.type
_entity_poly.pdbx_seq_one_letter_code
_entity_poly.pdbx_strand_id
1 'polypeptide(L)'
;MLAEEEGDEAEIDALAAERDEKTFLLDEALCFRVDNREGGEKVLAWRDLNGDTGDLYEFVCDPAVTSNQVDLFLRAAQECQYERKYRKPNTTASEEDLEQFQFEEEPPIPPASPLSSPSVSRTIEAEAFMAPPKPQAKAPVKGEAVAEKKPEAPAEVHNANNPPESIEIYAAVPGELHLYDPQPGHFVMVDDAVVSTVSEVGKWEYWLQIESKTKAYLGTPVVAEFNPVFDFEYLSFVFNHFSSDGTARSWLLRFKDQPTLEKFQEAIMQAIWEKLNETKWQKIQDKEREYVLDSMGDLTMEDAPPVEEEEEEEEEEEQDDEGLRSEDYDSEDDEEREVKEPGDVNSQLAVGYKHDRSFVVRGSKIGVFSHTADNRLKFQTNISKVQAPNGKLLAPKKVMLHSEDRDLVMQNDVDPNKLYRMDIEYGKVVDEWNVHDDVPVVTFAPEKKFSQMTSEQTFLGVSNNALYRIDPRLAGHKLVDAEMKQYASKNDFSALATTEKGYIAVASNKGDIRLFDRLGIRAKTQLPALGDPITGMDVSADGRWILGTTRNYILLVDAMQKDGKNDGKLGFEKGFSADSKPRPRRLALTPEHVAQFYHETGKPVDFTPAKFNTGEGAEETSIITATGPYIVEWNLKRVLRGMKAPYKIKRYEEEVKADNFKFGSDKNVIVALPNEVNMVAKQSFRKPTRESIIGNVRLSGGRGSGNRIGTPQSGRYKLGRDDIVNSPY
;
A
#
# COMPACT_ATOMS: atom_id res chain seq x y z
N MET A 1 -4.09 -6.29 45.66
CA MET A 1 -4.79 -6.66 44.44
C MET A 1 -4.23 -5.81 43.29
N LEU A 2 -3.00 -6.07 42.90
CA LEU A 2 -2.25 -5.47 41.78
C LEU A 2 -1.20 -6.47 41.31
N ALA A 3 -1.60 -7.72 41.02
CA ALA A 3 -0.67 -8.77 40.64
C ALA A 3 -1.23 -9.75 39.59
N GLU A 4 -2.29 -9.36 38.86
CA GLU A 4 -2.91 -10.26 37.86
C GLU A 4 -2.87 -9.72 36.42
N GLU A 5 -2.27 -8.55 36.16
CA GLU A 5 -2.14 -8.01 34.78
C GLU A 5 -0.74 -8.24 34.15
N GLU A 6 0.22 -8.82 34.87
CA GLU A 6 1.56 -9.09 34.31
C GLU A 6 1.70 -10.49 33.67
N GLY A 7 0.72 -11.38 33.85
CA GLY A 7 0.79 -12.75 33.35
C GLY A 7 0.53 -12.89 31.86
N ASP A 8 -0.42 -12.15 31.32
CA ASP A 8 -0.84 -12.28 29.91
C ASP A 8 0.14 -11.64 28.92
N GLU A 9 0.86 -10.59 29.32
CA GLU A 9 1.90 -9.98 28.47
C GLU A 9 3.17 -10.85 28.35
N ALA A 10 3.49 -11.62 29.39
CA ALA A 10 4.64 -12.52 29.36
C ALA A 10 4.40 -13.78 28.51
N GLU A 11 3.16 -14.27 28.42
CA GLU A 11 2.79 -15.39 27.53
C GLU A 11 2.77 -14.97 26.05
N ILE A 12 2.36 -13.74 25.74
CA ILE A 12 2.40 -13.21 24.37
C ILE A 12 3.84 -12.95 23.91
N ASP A 13 4.70 -12.45 24.80
CA ASP A 13 6.13 -12.29 24.51
C ASP A 13 6.86 -13.66 24.42
N ALA A 14 6.43 -14.67 25.15
CA ALA A 14 6.95 -16.04 25.05
C ALA A 14 6.56 -16.72 23.73
N LEU A 15 5.32 -16.54 23.26
CA LEU A 15 4.86 -17.04 21.96
C LEU A 15 5.49 -16.27 20.77
N ALA A 16 5.88 -15.00 20.96
CA ALA A 16 6.63 -14.24 19.97
C ALA A 16 8.12 -14.56 19.97
N ALA A 17 8.67 -15.04 21.09
CA ALA A 17 10.05 -15.49 21.20
C ALA A 17 10.29 -16.90 20.61
N GLU A 18 9.23 -17.70 20.43
CA GLU A 18 9.33 -19.04 19.81
C GLU A 18 9.38 -19.02 18.28
N ARG A 19 9.25 -17.87 17.63
CA ARG A 19 9.60 -17.72 16.21
C ARG A 19 11.00 -17.12 16.10
N ASP A 20 12.00 -17.98 16.20
CA ASP A 20 13.40 -17.65 15.90
C ASP A 20 13.62 -17.36 14.40
N GLU A 21 13.00 -16.31 13.91
CA GLU A 21 13.29 -15.80 12.57
C GLU A 21 14.55 -14.93 12.64
N LYS A 22 15.66 -15.43 12.14
CA LYS A 22 16.91 -14.70 12.02
C LYS A 22 17.08 -14.18 10.59
N THR A 23 17.47 -12.92 10.44
CA THR A 23 17.74 -12.32 9.14
C THR A 23 19.23 -12.10 9.00
N PHE A 24 19.81 -12.59 7.90
CA PHE A 24 21.23 -12.48 7.59
C PHE A 24 21.41 -11.59 6.36
N LEU A 25 22.38 -10.69 6.43
CA LEU A 25 22.78 -9.88 5.30
C LEU A 25 23.69 -10.72 4.42
N LEU A 26 23.31 -11.00 3.18
CA LEU A 26 24.14 -11.74 2.23
C LEU A 26 25.41 -10.94 1.89
N ASP A 27 26.51 -11.29 2.54
CA ASP A 27 27.85 -10.80 2.20
C ASP A 27 28.89 -11.93 2.32
N GLU A 28 30.13 -11.64 1.93
CA GLU A 28 31.22 -12.61 1.91
C GLU A 28 31.55 -13.16 3.32
N ALA A 29 31.29 -12.38 4.39
CA ALA A 29 31.55 -12.80 5.75
C ALA A 29 30.69 -13.98 6.20
N LEU A 30 29.49 -14.15 5.60
CA LEU A 30 28.63 -15.30 5.88
C LEU A 30 29.17 -16.61 5.34
N CYS A 31 30.06 -16.59 4.36
CA CYS A 31 30.56 -17.81 3.66
C CYS A 31 29.40 -18.74 3.28
N PHE A 32 28.37 -18.17 2.66
CA PHE A 32 27.15 -18.91 2.29
C PHE A 32 27.47 -19.97 1.23
N ARG A 33 27.13 -21.23 1.50
CA ARG A 33 27.43 -22.37 0.65
C ARG A 33 26.38 -23.46 0.69
N VAL A 34 26.49 -24.41 -0.23
CA VAL A 34 25.68 -25.62 -0.26
C VAL A 34 26.55 -26.83 0.07
N ASP A 35 26.27 -27.49 1.15
CA ASP A 35 26.94 -28.73 1.59
C ASP A 35 26.05 -29.95 1.28
N ASN A 36 26.68 -31.12 1.11
CA ASN A 36 25.98 -32.39 0.91
C ASN A 36 26.24 -33.30 2.11
N ARG A 37 25.18 -33.74 2.81
CA ARG A 37 25.29 -34.70 3.90
C ARG A 37 25.42 -36.12 3.38
N GLU A 38 25.96 -37.02 4.25
CA GLU A 38 25.94 -38.45 4.02
C GLU A 38 24.49 -38.94 3.90
N GLY A 39 24.03 -39.23 2.69
CA GLY A 39 22.65 -39.56 2.37
C GLY A 39 22.11 -38.81 1.15
N GLY A 40 22.83 -37.80 0.67
CA GLY A 40 22.47 -37.01 -0.52
C GLY A 40 21.54 -35.85 -0.23
N GLU A 41 21.31 -35.53 1.04
CA GLU A 41 20.56 -34.34 1.47
C GLU A 41 21.40 -33.09 1.24
N LYS A 42 20.79 -32.08 0.61
CA LYS A 42 21.41 -30.76 0.42
C LYS A 42 21.15 -29.85 1.62
N VAL A 43 22.19 -29.18 2.06
CA VAL A 43 22.15 -28.28 3.22
C VAL A 43 22.68 -26.93 2.80
N LEU A 44 21.92 -25.88 3.06
CA LEU A 44 22.39 -24.52 2.94
C LEU A 44 23.09 -24.15 4.25
N ALA A 45 24.37 -23.80 4.21
CA ALA A 45 25.18 -23.49 5.37
C ALA A 45 25.76 -22.08 5.30
N TRP A 46 25.81 -21.40 6.45
CA TRP A 46 26.45 -20.08 6.57
C TRP A 46 26.93 -19.83 8.01
N ARG A 47 27.91 -18.95 8.16
CA ARG A 47 28.49 -18.63 9.47
C ARG A 47 27.53 -17.86 10.38
N ASP A 48 27.55 -18.18 11.66
CA ASP A 48 26.97 -17.33 12.71
C ASP A 48 27.96 -16.20 13.05
N LEU A 49 27.68 -14.99 12.54
CA LEU A 49 28.51 -13.83 12.79
C LEU A 49 28.42 -13.30 14.24
N ASN A 50 27.43 -13.77 15.00
CA ASN A 50 27.20 -13.37 16.40
C ASN A 50 27.51 -14.52 17.40
N GLY A 51 27.84 -15.71 16.91
CA GLY A 51 28.22 -16.89 17.68
C GLY A 51 29.73 -16.98 17.93
N ASP A 52 30.17 -18.13 18.44
CA ASP A 52 31.57 -18.44 18.63
C ASP A 52 32.26 -18.75 17.27
N THR A 53 33.58 -18.62 17.23
CA THR A 53 34.34 -18.88 16.01
C THR A 53 34.18 -20.33 15.53
N GLY A 54 33.50 -20.50 14.39
CA GLY A 54 33.20 -21.82 13.81
C GLY A 54 31.75 -22.23 13.90
N ASP A 55 30.90 -21.44 14.55
CA ASP A 55 29.46 -21.71 14.59
C ASP A 55 28.81 -21.48 13.21
N LEU A 56 27.99 -22.44 12.80
CA LEU A 56 27.28 -22.44 11.52
C LEU A 56 25.80 -22.57 11.72
N TYR A 57 25.04 -21.88 10.89
CA TYR A 57 23.64 -22.17 10.65
C TYR A 57 23.54 -23.16 9.49
N GLU A 58 22.71 -24.18 9.68
CA GLU A 58 22.44 -25.20 8.67
C GLU A 58 20.93 -25.27 8.39
N PHE A 59 20.55 -25.15 7.14
CA PHE A 59 19.19 -25.37 6.69
C PHE A 59 19.14 -26.59 5.77
N VAL A 60 18.54 -27.67 6.25
CA VAL A 60 18.39 -28.93 5.49
C VAL A 60 17.22 -28.75 4.51
N CYS A 61 17.51 -28.91 3.22
CA CYS A 61 16.48 -28.83 2.20
C CYS A 61 15.55 -30.05 2.24
N ASP A 62 14.25 -29.82 2.07
CA ASP A 62 13.27 -30.90 1.96
C ASP A 62 13.62 -31.82 0.77
N PRO A 63 13.46 -33.16 0.86
CA PRO A 63 13.69 -34.07 -0.25
C PRO A 63 12.92 -33.78 -1.54
N ALA A 64 11.82 -33.02 -1.46
CA ALA A 64 11.07 -32.56 -2.62
C ALA A 64 11.78 -31.44 -3.38
N VAL A 65 12.78 -30.77 -2.81
CA VAL A 65 13.54 -29.70 -3.43
C VAL A 65 14.57 -30.31 -4.38
N THR A 66 14.43 -29.99 -5.67
CA THR A 66 15.34 -30.52 -6.70
C THR A 66 16.71 -29.84 -6.63
N SER A 67 17.76 -30.54 -7.05
CA SER A 67 19.13 -30.00 -7.16
C SER A 67 19.15 -28.68 -7.94
N ASN A 68 18.42 -28.62 -9.05
CA ASN A 68 18.33 -27.40 -9.87
C ASN A 68 17.76 -26.20 -9.12
N GLN A 69 16.82 -26.40 -8.20
CA GLN A 69 16.26 -25.30 -7.40
C GLN A 69 17.28 -24.78 -6.39
N VAL A 70 18.05 -25.67 -5.79
CA VAL A 70 19.15 -25.29 -4.89
C VAL A 70 20.25 -24.54 -5.65
N ASP A 71 20.63 -25.02 -6.84
CA ASP A 71 21.65 -24.38 -7.68
C ASP A 71 21.20 -23.00 -8.17
N LEU A 72 19.91 -22.84 -8.51
CA LEU A 72 19.32 -21.55 -8.85
C LEU A 72 19.31 -20.59 -7.65
N PHE A 73 19.02 -21.09 -6.45
CA PHE A 73 19.04 -20.29 -5.23
C PHE A 73 20.46 -19.84 -4.89
N LEU A 74 21.44 -20.73 -4.98
CA LEU A 74 22.87 -20.41 -4.79
C LEU A 74 23.33 -19.33 -5.79
N ARG A 75 22.97 -19.48 -7.07
CA ARG A 75 23.30 -18.51 -8.10
C ARG A 75 22.69 -17.14 -7.81
N ALA A 76 21.40 -17.10 -7.41
CA ALA A 76 20.75 -15.87 -7.02
C ALA A 76 21.44 -15.20 -5.82
N ALA A 77 21.91 -15.99 -4.84
CA ALA A 77 22.67 -15.47 -3.70
C ALA A 77 24.01 -14.87 -4.13
N GLN A 78 24.74 -15.49 -5.06
CA GLN A 78 25.99 -14.98 -5.63
C GLN A 78 25.77 -13.70 -6.45
N GLU A 79 24.72 -13.65 -7.25
CA GLU A 79 24.32 -12.45 -8.00
C GLU A 79 24.01 -11.27 -7.07
N CYS A 80 23.29 -11.52 -5.97
CA CYS A 80 23.02 -10.50 -4.95
C CYS A 80 24.30 -10.01 -4.25
N GLN A 81 25.25 -10.92 -3.96
CA GLN A 81 26.55 -10.54 -3.38
C GLN A 81 27.38 -9.70 -4.34
N TYR A 82 27.35 -10.05 -5.64
CA TYR A 82 28.00 -9.27 -6.69
C TYR A 82 27.43 -7.85 -6.78
N GLU A 83 26.10 -7.72 -6.88
CA GLU A 83 25.44 -6.41 -6.95
C GLU A 83 25.77 -5.54 -5.73
N ARG A 84 25.77 -6.15 -4.55
CA ARG A 84 26.11 -5.46 -3.31
C ARG A 84 27.58 -5.00 -3.28
N LYS A 85 28.51 -5.87 -3.63
CA LYS A 85 29.97 -5.58 -3.59
C LYS A 85 30.36 -4.55 -4.63
N TYR A 86 29.92 -4.73 -5.87
CA TYR A 86 30.35 -3.91 -7.01
C TYR A 86 29.38 -2.77 -7.34
N ARG A 87 28.17 -2.76 -6.76
CA ARG A 87 27.10 -1.81 -7.05
C ARG A 87 26.78 -1.70 -8.54
N LYS A 88 26.81 -2.85 -9.22
CA LYS A 88 26.47 -3.01 -10.64
C LYS A 88 25.35 -4.05 -10.77
N PRO A 89 24.47 -3.95 -11.76
CA PRO A 89 23.44 -4.94 -11.98
C PRO A 89 24.08 -6.31 -12.34
N ASN A 90 23.49 -7.40 -11.84
CA ASN A 90 23.95 -8.78 -12.07
C ASN A 90 24.09 -9.16 -13.54
N THR A 91 23.31 -8.51 -14.43
CA THR A 91 23.40 -8.69 -15.89
C THR A 91 24.76 -8.36 -16.49
N THR A 92 25.62 -7.67 -15.74
CA THR A 92 27.01 -7.33 -16.16
C THR A 92 28.07 -8.25 -15.59
N ALA A 93 27.67 -9.20 -14.71
CA ALA A 93 28.58 -10.14 -14.09
C ALA A 93 28.95 -11.27 -15.08
N SER A 94 30.24 -11.62 -15.17
CA SER A 94 30.70 -12.83 -15.85
C SER A 94 30.63 -14.01 -14.87
N GLU A 95 30.72 -15.26 -15.41
CA GLU A 95 30.80 -16.43 -14.52
C GLU A 95 32.05 -16.43 -13.64
N GLU A 96 33.18 -15.90 -14.13
CA GLU A 96 34.39 -15.69 -13.32
C GLU A 96 34.22 -14.69 -12.18
N ASP A 97 33.34 -13.68 -12.36
CA ASP A 97 33.03 -12.72 -11.32
C ASP A 97 32.13 -13.33 -10.22
N LEU A 98 31.31 -14.32 -10.54
CA LEU A 98 30.44 -15.02 -9.59
C LEU A 98 31.17 -16.14 -8.84
N GLU A 99 32.20 -16.75 -9.45
CA GLU A 99 33.02 -17.81 -8.83
C GLU A 99 33.71 -17.33 -7.53
N GLN A 100 34.03 -16.05 -7.42
CA GLN A 100 34.61 -15.50 -6.19
C GLN A 100 33.70 -15.57 -4.95
N PHE A 101 32.41 -15.78 -5.15
CA PHE A 101 31.41 -15.97 -4.08
C PHE A 101 31.04 -17.45 -3.86
N GLN A 102 31.83 -18.37 -4.42
CA GLN A 102 31.74 -19.79 -4.12
C GLN A 102 32.65 -20.10 -2.94
N PHE A 103 32.05 -20.54 -1.85
CA PHE A 103 32.76 -20.93 -0.63
C PHE A 103 32.76 -22.47 -0.54
N GLU A 104 33.89 -23.06 -0.23
CA GLU A 104 34.02 -24.49 0.03
C GLU A 104 33.99 -24.76 1.56
N GLU A 105 33.70 -26.03 1.92
CA GLU A 105 33.68 -26.47 3.30
C GLU A 105 35.06 -26.26 3.95
N GLU A 106 35.13 -25.51 5.05
CA GLU A 106 36.36 -25.43 5.84
C GLU A 106 36.59 -26.76 6.55
N PRO A 107 37.81 -27.31 6.52
CA PRO A 107 38.11 -28.54 7.22
C PRO A 107 37.82 -28.41 8.71
N PRO A 108 37.21 -29.42 9.36
CA PRO A 108 36.83 -29.35 10.78
C PRO A 108 38.05 -29.05 11.63
N ILE A 109 37.94 -28.01 12.49
CA ILE A 109 38.96 -27.66 13.48
C ILE A 109 39.09 -28.84 14.43
N PRO A 110 40.30 -29.44 14.61
CA PRO A 110 40.47 -30.56 15.53
C PRO A 110 40.11 -30.11 16.97
N PRO A 111 39.42 -30.95 17.77
CA PRO A 111 38.98 -30.60 19.12
C PRO A 111 40.16 -30.20 19.97
N ALA A 112 40.13 -29.01 20.53
CA ALA A 112 41.12 -28.48 21.47
C ALA A 112 41.14 -29.36 22.75
N SER A 113 42.32 -29.92 23.01
CA SER A 113 42.59 -30.61 24.31
C SER A 113 42.59 -29.56 25.46
N PRO A 114 42.06 -29.92 26.65
CA PRO A 114 41.90 -28.97 27.70
C PRO A 114 43.22 -28.69 28.49
N LEU A 115 43.35 -27.44 28.95
CA LEU A 115 44.18 -26.92 30.02
C LEU A 115 45.48 -26.21 29.65
N SER A 116 45.45 -24.94 29.89
CA SER A 116 46.17 -24.11 30.86
C SER A 116 46.57 -22.75 30.31
N SER A 117 46.03 -21.71 30.88
CA SER A 117 46.58 -20.36 30.88
C SER A 117 47.83 -20.32 31.80
N PRO A 118 48.71 -19.33 31.78
CA PRO A 118 48.62 -17.98 31.23
C PRO A 118 49.92 -17.39 30.66
N SER A 119 49.76 -16.21 30.05
CA SER A 119 50.69 -15.06 30.07
C SER A 119 51.72 -14.84 28.98
N VAL A 120 51.53 -13.69 28.35
CA VAL A 120 52.49 -12.62 28.03
C VAL A 120 53.44 -12.72 26.83
N SER A 121 53.19 -11.76 25.94
CA SER A 121 54.16 -10.91 25.23
C SER A 121 54.89 -11.35 23.98
N ARG A 122 54.56 -10.55 22.94
CA ARG A 122 55.53 -9.91 22.00
C ARG A 122 56.28 -10.73 20.96
N THR A 123 56.10 -10.34 19.77
CA THR A 123 56.89 -9.63 18.77
C THR A 123 57.31 -10.42 17.54
N ILE A 124 56.83 -9.95 16.40
CA ILE A 124 57.52 -9.54 15.14
C ILE A 124 58.35 -10.56 14.34
N GLU A 125 58.13 -10.43 13.03
CA GLU A 125 58.94 -10.74 11.82
C GLU A 125 58.55 -12.02 11.07
N ALA A 126 58.03 -11.89 9.89
CA ALA A 126 58.45 -11.47 8.56
C ALA A 126 59.22 -12.55 7.76
N GLU A 127 58.84 -12.63 6.48
CA GLU A 127 59.52 -13.22 5.34
C GLU A 127 59.35 -14.73 5.15
N ALA A 128 59.14 -15.26 4.00
CA ALA A 128 59.01 -14.89 2.59
C ALA A 128 59.09 -16.18 1.75
N PHE A 129 58.48 -16.17 0.59
CA PHE A 129 58.82 -16.92 -0.62
C PHE A 129 58.60 -18.44 -0.72
N MET A 130 57.73 -18.92 -1.56
CA MET A 130 57.99 -19.36 -2.94
C MET A 130 56.81 -20.16 -3.52
N ALA A 131 56.43 -19.80 -4.74
CA ALA A 131 55.53 -20.53 -5.64
C ALA A 131 56.38 -21.43 -6.54
N PRO A 132 55.80 -22.08 -7.57
CA PRO A 132 54.95 -23.27 -7.66
C PRO A 132 55.67 -24.46 -8.41
N PRO A 133 55.03 -25.53 -8.75
CA PRO A 133 54.88 -25.82 -10.16
C PRO A 133 53.57 -26.53 -10.63
N LYS A 134 53.07 -26.08 -11.74
CA LYS A 134 52.24 -26.78 -12.71
C LYS A 134 53.07 -27.80 -13.51
N PRO A 135 52.54 -28.58 -14.45
CA PRO A 135 51.25 -29.24 -14.67
C PRO A 135 51.40 -30.71 -15.14
N GLN A 136 50.31 -31.45 -15.27
CA GLN A 136 50.26 -32.42 -16.41
C GLN A 136 48.80 -32.85 -16.75
N ALA A 137 48.54 -32.66 -18.02
CA ALA A 137 47.36 -33.08 -18.75
C ALA A 137 47.28 -34.59 -18.98
N LYS A 138 46.07 -35.10 -19.14
CA LYS A 138 45.65 -35.90 -20.30
C LYS A 138 44.16 -36.24 -20.27
N ALA A 139 43.48 -35.86 -21.32
CA ALA A 139 42.20 -36.35 -21.82
C ALA A 139 42.39 -37.75 -22.49
N PRO A 140 41.39 -38.35 -23.16
CA PRO A 140 39.94 -38.15 -23.26
C PRO A 140 39.15 -39.48 -23.14
N VAL A 141 37.82 -39.50 -23.21
CA VAL A 141 37.08 -40.38 -24.13
C VAL A 141 35.55 -40.40 -23.85
N LYS A 142 34.78 -40.11 -24.91
CA LYS A 142 33.43 -40.54 -25.33
C LYS A 142 32.25 -40.19 -24.38
N GLY A 143 31.33 -39.34 -24.73
CA GLY A 143 30.38 -39.38 -25.82
C GLY A 143 29.24 -40.35 -25.57
N GLU A 144 28.10 -39.85 -25.01
CA GLU A 144 26.79 -40.45 -25.26
C GLU A 144 25.65 -39.43 -25.06
N ALA A 145 24.90 -39.30 -26.11
CA ALA A 145 23.47 -39.00 -26.26
C ALA A 145 22.86 -37.84 -25.48
N VAL A 146 22.63 -36.77 -26.21
CA VAL A 146 21.60 -35.76 -25.99
C VAL A 146 20.25 -36.44 -25.87
N ALA A 147 19.68 -36.47 -24.66
CA ALA A 147 18.28 -36.73 -24.46
C ALA A 147 17.54 -35.37 -24.57
N GLU A 148 16.79 -35.23 -25.63
CA GLU A 148 15.84 -34.12 -25.82
C GLU A 148 14.94 -33.98 -24.59
N LYS A 149 15.02 -32.83 -23.90
CA LYS A 149 14.02 -32.40 -22.94
C LYS A 149 12.70 -32.22 -23.70
N LYS A 150 11.74 -33.07 -23.37
CA LYS A 150 10.34 -32.89 -23.72
C LYS A 150 9.90 -31.50 -23.27
N PRO A 151 9.23 -30.70 -24.12
CA PRO A 151 8.70 -29.42 -23.66
C PRO A 151 7.70 -29.68 -22.52
N GLU A 152 7.86 -28.94 -21.42
CA GLU A 152 6.86 -28.85 -20.39
C GLU A 152 5.51 -28.52 -21.05
N ALA A 153 4.50 -29.30 -20.71
CA ALA A 153 3.13 -29.04 -21.15
C ALA A 153 2.75 -27.62 -20.67
N PRO A 154 2.07 -26.82 -21.51
CA PRO A 154 1.59 -25.53 -21.06
C PRO A 154 0.72 -25.73 -19.80
N ALA A 155 0.90 -24.87 -18.79
CA ALA A 155 0.09 -24.90 -17.59
C ALA A 155 -1.39 -24.99 -17.97
N GLU A 156 -2.10 -25.95 -17.42
CA GLU A 156 -3.52 -26.15 -17.73
C GLU A 156 -4.27 -24.89 -17.30
N VAL A 157 -4.96 -24.25 -18.24
CA VAL A 157 -5.80 -23.09 -17.94
C VAL A 157 -7.09 -23.61 -17.31
N HIS A 158 -7.21 -23.44 -15.99
CA HIS A 158 -8.44 -23.78 -15.28
C HIS A 158 -9.54 -22.75 -15.55
N ASN A 159 -10.77 -23.21 -15.69
CA ASN A 159 -11.97 -22.40 -15.89
C ASN A 159 -13.20 -23.14 -15.36
N ALA A 160 -14.40 -22.55 -15.53
CA ALA A 160 -15.66 -23.15 -15.05
C ALA A 160 -15.90 -24.60 -15.51
N ASN A 161 -15.44 -24.95 -16.71
CA ASN A 161 -15.61 -26.31 -17.27
C ASN A 161 -14.44 -27.25 -16.96
N ASN A 162 -13.33 -26.72 -16.49
CA ASN A 162 -12.13 -27.47 -16.08
C ASN A 162 -11.59 -26.89 -14.77
N PRO A 163 -12.31 -27.08 -13.62
CA PRO A 163 -11.86 -26.59 -12.34
C PRO A 163 -10.61 -27.35 -11.90
N PRO A 164 -9.73 -26.72 -11.07
CA PRO A 164 -8.59 -27.41 -10.47
C PRO A 164 -9.08 -28.48 -9.46
N GLU A 165 -8.23 -29.47 -9.20
CA GLU A 165 -8.54 -30.50 -8.20
C GLU A 165 -8.61 -29.88 -6.80
N SER A 166 -9.73 -30.12 -6.10
CA SER A 166 -9.94 -29.58 -4.75
C SER A 166 -9.23 -30.44 -3.71
N ILE A 167 -8.37 -29.81 -2.89
CA ILE A 167 -7.72 -30.44 -1.74
C ILE A 167 -8.69 -30.51 -0.55
N GLU A 168 -9.35 -29.40 -0.25
CA GLU A 168 -10.33 -29.26 0.83
C GLU A 168 -11.49 -28.37 0.38
N ILE A 169 -12.71 -28.75 0.72
CA ILE A 169 -13.93 -27.96 0.42
C ILE A 169 -14.33 -27.23 1.71
N TYR A 170 -14.29 -25.89 1.68
CA TYR A 170 -14.69 -25.05 2.81
C TYR A 170 -16.21 -24.91 2.90
N ALA A 171 -16.86 -24.67 1.76
CA ALA A 171 -18.30 -24.66 1.68
C ALA A 171 -18.80 -25.14 0.30
N ALA A 172 -19.94 -25.82 0.28
CA ALA A 172 -20.73 -26.09 -0.90
C ALA A 172 -22.19 -25.80 -0.54
N VAL A 173 -22.76 -24.73 -1.10
CA VAL A 173 -24.06 -24.20 -0.69
C VAL A 173 -24.95 -23.95 -1.91
N PRO A 174 -26.28 -24.26 -1.79
CA PRO A 174 -27.24 -23.96 -2.86
C PRO A 174 -27.64 -22.48 -2.83
N GLY A 175 -27.95 -21.94 -4.00
CA GLY A 175 -28.42 -20.57 -4.14
C GLY A 175 -29.00 -20.29 -5.53
N GLU A 176 -29.37 -19.03 -5.73
CA GLU A 176 -29.80 -18.47 -7.02
C GLU A 176 -28.67 -17.58 -7.56
N LEU A 177 -28.44 -17.61 -8.87
CA LEU A 177 -27.42 -16.83 -9.53
C LEU A 177 -28.04 -15.71 -10.35
N HIS A 178 -27.57 -14.48 -10.14
CA HIS A 178 -27.98 -13.30 -10.88
C HIS A 178 -26.75 -12.59 -11.47
N LEU A 179 -26.95 -11.91 -12.60
CA LEU A 179 -25.95 -11.08 -13.27
C LEU A 179 -26.47 -9.65 -13.36
N TYR A 180 -25.62 -8.68 -13.02
CA TYR A 180 -25.95 -7.28 -13.19
C TYR A 180 -26.04 -6.89 -14.67
N ASP A 181 -27.18 -6.33 -15.07
CA ASP A 181 -27.37 -5.75 -16.39
C ASP A 181 -27.30 -4.20 -16.30
N PRO A 182 -26.29 -3.57 -16.92
CA PRO A 182 -26.13 -2.11 -16.84
C PRO A 182 -27.23 -1.33 -17.55
N GLN A 183 -28.02 -1.95 -18.45
CA GLN A 183 -29.07 -1.24 -19.18
C GLN A 183 -30.30 -0.95 -18.32
N PRO A 184 -30.90 -1.96 -17.68
CA PRO A 184 -31.99 -1.72 -16.74
C PRO A 184 -31.46 -1.30 -15.34
N GLY A 185 -30.16 -1.45 -15.05
CA GLY A 185 -29.56 -1.04 -13.78
C GLY A 185 -29.89 -1.95 -12.60
N HIS A 186 -30.16 -3.24 -12.84
CA HIS A 186 -30.45 -4.20 -11.78
C HIS A 186 -29.94 -5.61 -12.10
N PHE A 187 -29.94 -6.48 -11.09
CA PHE A 187 -29.54 -7.88 -11.23
C PHE A 187 -30.68 -8.71 -11.87
N VAL A 188 -30.32 -9.41 -12.92
CA VAL A 188 -31.24 -10.32 -13.67
C VAL A 188 -30.92 -11.76 -13.30
N MET A 189 -31.93 -12.56 -12.95
CA MET A 189 -31.78 -13.98 -12.65
C MET A 189 -31.24 -14.74 -13.85
N VAL A 190 -30.19 -15.52 -13.63
CA VAL A 190 -29.54 -16.39 -14.63
C VAL A 190 -29.92 -17.84 -14.41
N ASP A 191 -29.94 -18.30 -13.15
CA ASP A 191 -30.32 -19.67 -12.78
C ASP A 191 -30.84 -19.68 -11.33
N ASP A 192 -31.95 -20.40 -11.08
CA ASP A 192 -32.61 -20.49 -9.79
C ASP A 192 -32.10 -21.64 -8.90
N ALA A 193 -31.17 -22.48 -9.42
CA ALA A 193 -30.71 -23.69 -8.74
C ALA A 193 -29.23 -23.98 -9.02
N VAL A 194 -28.34 -23.14 -8.47
CA VAL A 194 -26.89 -23.33 -8.54
C VAL A 194 -26.33 -23.83 -7.22
N VAL A 195 -25.14 -24.45 -7.28
CA VAL A 195 -24.31 -24.77 -6.14
C VAL A 195 -23.03 -23.95 -6.25
N SER A 196 -22.75 -23.20 -5.19
CA SER A 196 -21.51 -22.41 -5.07
C SER A 196 -20.55 -23.15 -4.13
N THR A 197 -19.38 -23.53 -4.65
CA THR A 197 -18.36 -24.28 -3.92
C THR A 197 -17.10 -23.44 -3.76
N VAL A 198 -16.63 -23.30 -2.52
CA VAL A 198 -15.35 -22.68 -2.17
C VAL A 198 -14.41 -23.79 -1.72
N SER A 199 -13.24 -23.88 -2.36
CA SER A 199 -12.28 -24.94 -2.08
C SER A 199 -10.83 -24.46 -2.09
N GLU A 200 -9.97 -25.12 -1.31
CA GLU A 200 -8.52 -25.02 -1.43
C GLU A 200 -8.07 -25.91 -2.59
N VAL A 201 -7.24 -25.39 -3.46
CA VAL A 201 -6.78 -26.09 -4.67
C VAL A 201 -5.26 -26.16 -4.78
N GLY A 202 -4.55 -25.42 -3.91
CA GLY A 202 -3.09 -25.36 -3.83
C GLY A 202 -2.64 -24.67 -2.57
N LYS A 203 -1.34 -24.56 -2.36
CA LYS A 203 -0.79 -23.82 -1.21
C LYS A 203 -1.16 -22.33 -1.32
N TRP A 204 -2.06 -21.88 -0.45
CA TRP A 204 -2.60 -20.52 -0.45
C TRP A 204 -3.33 -20.15 -1.74
N GLU A 205 -3.89 -21.16 -2.44
CA GLU A 205 -4.69 -21.01 -3.63
C GLU A 205 -6.09 -21.55 -3.40
N TYR A 206 -7.09 -20.73 -3.69
CA TYR A 206 -8.50 -21.00 -3.43
C TYR A 206 -9.32 -20.75 -4.68
N TRP A 207 -10.37 -21.53 -4.84
CA TRP A 207 -11.23 -21.53 -6.01
C TRP A 207 -12.69 -21.38 -5.65
N LEU A 208 -13.40 -20.52 -6.36
CA LEU A 208 -14.85 -20.42 -6.35
C LEU A 208 -15.40 -21.03 -7.62
N GLN A 209 -16.23 -22.07 -7.46
CA GLN A 209 -16.94 -22.74 -8.54
C GLN A 209 -18.44 -22.51 -8.36
N ILE A 210 -19.14 -22.04 -9.41
CA ILE A 210 -20.59 -21.87 -9.44
C ILE A 210 -21.13 -22.66 -10.62
N GLU A 211 -21.95 -23.68 -10.31
CA GLU A 211 -22.47 -24.57 -11.30
C GLU A 211 -23.92 -25.02 -10.99
N SER A 212 -24.68 -25.37 -12.02
CA SER A 212 -25.92 -26.08 -11.90
C SER A 212 -25.74 -27.53 -12.35
N LYS A 213 -26.77 -28.33 -12.26
CA LYS A 213 -26.74 -29.75 -12.71
C LYS A 213 -26.38 -29.93 -14.19
N THR A 214 -26.57 -28.88 -15.00
CA THR A 214 -26.44 -28.94 -16.46
C THR A 214 -25.32 -28.04 -17.01
N LYS A 215 -24.88 -27.05 -16.25
CA LYS A 215 -23.97 -26.03 -16.76
C LYS A 215 -23.06 -25.46 -15.63
N ALA A 216 -21.78 -25.30 -15.91
CA ALA A 216 -20.87 -24.51 -15.11
C ALA A 216 -20.95 -23.05 -15.59
N TYR A 217 -21.22 -22.12 -14.67
CA TYR A 217 -21.38 -20.71 -14.96
C TYR A 217 -20.08 -19.94 -14.73
N LEU A 218 -19.43 -20.18 -13.58
CA LEU A 218 -18.23 -19.47 -13.16
C LEU A 218 -17.27 -20.41 -12.46
N GLY A 219 -16.00 -20.30 -12.79
CA GLY A 219 -14.89 -20.93 -12.09
C GLY A 219 -13.74 -19.93 -12.07
N THR A 220 -13.30 -19.51 -10.87
CA THR A 220 -12.34 -18.43 -10.71
C THR A 220 -11.56 -18.55 -9.41
N PRO A 221 -10.26 -18.14 -9.39
CA PRO A 221 -9.50 -18.02 -8.17
C PRO A 221 -10.15 -17.01 -7.21
N VAL A 222 -10.18 -17.34 -5.92
CA VAL A 222 -10.63 -16.39 -4.88
C VAL A 222 -9.54 -15.35 -4.65
N VAL A 223 -9.86 -14.07 -4.83
CA VAL A 223 -8.94 -12.94 -4.73
C VAL A 223 -9.61 -11.76 -4.02
N ALA A 224 -8.80 -10.88 -3.44
CA ALA A 224 -9.31 -9.69 -2.75
C ALA A 224 -10.04 -8.72 -3.68
N GLU A 225 -9.67 -8.71 -4.97
CA GLU A 225 -10.29 -7.90 -6.03
C GLU A 225 -11.74 -8.28 -6.33
N PHE A 226 -12.25 -9.38 -5.76
CA PHE A 226 -13.69 -9.72 -5.82
C PHE A 226 -14.58 -8.59 -5.31
N ASN A 227 -14.06 -7.72 -4.47
CA ASN A 227 -14.84 -6.70 -3.77
C ASN A 227 -16.12 -7.32 -3.14
N PRO A 228 -15.96 -8.31 -2.23
CA PRO A 228 -17.09 -9.06 -1.68
C PRO A 228 -18.01 -8.16 -0.85
N VAL A 229 -19.30 -8.20 -1.11
CA VAL A 229 -20.34 -7.51 -0.34
C VAL A 229 -21.39 -8.53 0.09
N PHE A 230 -21.64 -8.62 1.40
CA PHE A 230 -22.64 -9.50 2.01
C PHE A 230 -23.81 -8.66 2.53
N ASP A 231 -24.98 -8.87 2.00
CA ASP A 231 -26.22 -8.22 2.42
C ASP A 231 -27.09 -9.24 3.16
N PHE A 232 -27.19 -9.08 4.48
CA PHE A 232 -27.93 -10.00 5.36
C PHE A 232 -29.44 -9.75 5.33
N GLU A 233 -29.89 -8.57 4.92
CA GLU A 233 -31.31 -8.27 4.76
C GLU A 233 -31.89 -9.01 3.54
N TYR A 234 -31.14 -9.00 2.43
CA TYR A 234 -31.54 -9.66 1.18
C TYR A 234 -30.94 -11.06 1.02
N LEU A 235 -30.21 -11.56 2.01
CA LEU A 235 -29.53 -12.86 2.03
C LEU A 235 -28.67 -13.06 0.77
N SER A 236 -27.89 -12.04 0.40
CA SER A 236 -27.17 -12.04 -0.85
C SER A 236 -25.67 -11.76 -0.69
N PHE A 237 -24.91 -12.24 -1.66
CA PHE A 237 -23.49 -12.01 -1.81
C PHE A 237 -23.23 -11.45 -3.21
N VAL A 238 -22.70 -10.25 -3.29
CA VAL A 238 -22.35 -9.58 -4.54
C VAL A 238 -20.83 -9.52 -4.68
N PHE A 239 -20.34 -9.85 -5.88
CA PHE A 239 -18.90 -9.83 -6.14
C PHE A 239 -18.59 -9.53 -7.61
N ASN A 240 -17.35 -9.11 -7.87
CA ASN A 240 -16.84 -8.84 -9.20
C ASN A 240 -16.00 -9.99 -9.72
N HIS A 241 -16.21 -10.35 -10.98
CA HIS A 241 -15.36 -11.27 -11.71
C HIS A 241 -14.73 -10.56 -12.91
N PHE A 242 -13.40 -10.61 -12.98
CA PHE A 242 -12.60 -10.05 -14.07
C PHE A 242 -12.16 -11.19 -14.98
N SER A 243 -12.69 -11.22 -16.18
CA SER A 243 -12.37 -12.27 -17.15
C SER A 243 -11.08 -11.96 -17.90
N SER A 244 -10.41 -13.00 -18.39
CA SER A 244 -9.18 -12.87 -19.19
C SER A 244 -9.37 -12.14 -20.53
N ASP A 245 -10.63 -11.99 -20.99
CA ASP A 245 -11.00 -11.21 -22.18
C ASP A 245 -11.10 -9.70 -21.92
N GLY A 246 -10.80 -9.24 -20.71
CA GLY A 246 -10.88 -7.83 -20.30
C GLY A 246 -12.30 -7.38 -19.94
N THR A 247 -13.22 -8.30 -19.71
CA THR A 247 -14.58 -7.96 -19.24
C THR A 247 -14.68 -8.10 -17.73
N ALA A 248 -15.35 -7.14 -17.08
CA ALA A 248 -15.74 -7.22 -15.68
C ALA A 248 -17.26 -7.44 -15.58
N ARG A 249 -17.66 -8.31 -14.69
CA ARG A 249 -19.06 -8.62 -14.42
C ARG A 249 -19.33 -8.65 -12.93
N SER A 250 -20.43 -8.03 -12.51
CA SER A 250 -20.92 -8.13 -11.14
C SER A 250 -21.94 -9.25 -11.06
N TRP A 251 -21.66 -10.21 -10.20
CA TRP A 251 -22.50 -11.36 -9.93
C TRP A 251 -23.15 -11.24 -8.56
N LEU A 252 -24.37 -11.75 -8.43
CA LEU A 252 -25.07 -11.85 -7.16
C LEU A 252 -25.49 -13.32 -6.94
N LEU A 253 -25.12 -13.85 -5.78
CA LEU A 253 -25.66 -15.12 -5.26
C LEU A 253 -26.68 -14.78 -4.18
N ARG A 254 -27.88 -15.33 -4.30
CA ARG A 254 -28.92 -15.21 -3.29
C ARG A 254 -29.11 -16.53 -2.59
N PHE A 255 -29.14 -16.51 -1.27
CA PHE A 255 -29.27 -17.71 -0.45
C PHE A 255 -30.68 -17.81 0.15
N LYS A 256 -31.04 -19.02 0.54
CA LYS A 256 -32.37 -19.31 1.04
C LYS A 256 -32.57 -18.87 2.49
N ASP A 257 -31.53 -18.92 3.28
CA ASP A 257 -31.57 -18.65 4.70
C ASP A 257 -30.22 -18.07 5.18
N GLN A 258 -30.27 -17.40 6.32
CA GLN A 258 -29.11 -16.74 6.93
C GLN A 258 -27.98 -17.71 7.28
N PRO A 259 -28.20 -18.91 7.87
CA PRO A 259 -27.12 -19.85 8.17
C PRO A 259 -26.34 -20.29 6.93
N THR A 260 -27.02 -20.37 5.77
CA THR A 260 -26.35 -20.70 4.51
C THR A 260 -25.47 -19.56 4.02
N LEU A 261 -25.92 -18.31 4.14
CA LEU A 261 -25.12 -17.11 3.84
C LEU A 261 -23.91 -16.99 4.77
N GLU A 262 -24.09 -17.16 6.09
CA GLU A 262 -23.00 -17.11 7.09
C GLU A 262 -21.93 -18.17 6.82
N LYS A 263 -22.32 -19.41 6.51
CA LYS A 263 -21.40 -20.47 6.13
C LYS A 263 -20.59 -20.13 4.87
N PHE A 264 -21.25 -19.52 3.90
CA PHE A 264 -20.59 -19.10 2.67
C PHE A 264 -19.66 -17.90 2.90
N GLN A 265 -20.10 -16.94 3.72
CA GLN A 265 -19.28 -15.79 4.14
C GLN A 265 -18.00 -16.27 4.83
N GLU A 266 -18.12 -17.16 5.82
CA GLU A 266 -16.95 -17.69 6.50
C GLU A 266 -15.97 -18.36 5.54
N ALA A 267 -16.45 -19.17 4.60
CA ALA A 267 -15.60 -19.86 3.63
C ALA A 267 -14.86 -18.88 2.68
N ILE A 268 -15.55 -17.86 2.15
CA ILE A 268 -14.94 -16.84 1.27
C ILE A 268 -13.93 -16.00 2.05
N MET A 269 -14.30 -15.58 3.26
CA MET A 269 -13.43 -14.75 4.09
C MET A 269 -12.20 -15.52 4.57
N GLN A 270 -12.36 -16.78 4.95
CA GLN A 270 -11.25 -17.67 5.26
C GLN A 270 -10.31 -17.79 4.05
N ALA A 271 -10.82 -18.05 2.86
CA ALA A 271 -10.01 -18.20 1.65
C ALA A 271 -9.23 -16.92 1.32
N ILE A 272 -9.88 -15.75 1.38
CA ILE A 272 -9.22 -14.45 1.14
C ILE A 272 -8.16 -14.19 2.21
N TRP A 273 -8.50 -14.39 3.48
CA TRP A 273 -7.60 -14.11 4.61
C TRP A 273 -6.37 -15.03 4.59
N GLU A 274 -6.55 -16.35 4.40
CA GLU A 274 -5.46 -17.31 4.32
C GLU A 274 -4.52 -17.01 3.15
N LYS A 275 -5.07 -16.60 2.00
CA LYS A 275 -4.28 -16.19 0.84
C LYS A 275 -3.42 -14.96 1.11
N LEU A 276 -3.97 -13.95 1.77
CA LEU A 276 -3.28 -12.69 2.06
C LEU A 276 -2.24 -12.84 3.17
N ASN A 277 -2.53 -13.66 4.20
CA ASN A 277 -1.67 -13.80 5.37
C ASN A 277 -0.75 -15.02 5.33
N GLU A 278 -0.90 -15.92 4.33
CA GLU A 278 -0.17 -17.19 4.23
C GLU A 278 -0.18 -18.00 5.54
N THR A 279 -1.30 -17.94 6.25
CA THR A 279 -1.49 -18.59 7.56
C THR A 279 -2.86 -19.25 7.59
N LYS A 280 -2.97 -20.45 8.16
CA LYS A 280 -4.26 -21.13 8.25
C LYS A 280 -5.18 -20.47 9.25
N TRP A 281 -6.45 -20.26 8.86
CA TRP A 281 -7.54 -19.66 9.65
C TRP A 281 -7.69 -20.24 11.06
N GLN A 282 -7.39 -21.50 11.22
CA GLN A 282 -7.47 -22.21 12.50
C GLN A 282 -6.41 -21.77 13.51
N LYS A 283 -5.34 -21.09 13.08
CA LYS A 283 -4.26 -20.61 13.95
C LYS A 283 -4.55 -19.27 14.62
N ILE A 284 -5.54 -18.53 14.13
CA ILE A 284 -5.96 -17.27 14.75
C ILE A 284 -7.01 -17.51 15.81
N GLN A 285 -7.06 -16.61 16.80
CA GLN A 285 -8.03 -16.69 17.89
C GLN A 285 -9.46 -16.43 17.38
N ASP A 286 -10.46 -17.03 18.04
CA ASP A 286 -11.86 -16.90 17.65
C ASP A 286 -12.32 -15.44 17.58
N LYS A 287 -11.86 -14.59 18.51
CA LYS A 287 -12.16 -13.16 18.54
C LYS A 287 -11.59 -12.39 17.34
N GLU A 288 -10.43 -12.80 16.86
CA GLU A 288 -9.84 -12.18 15.64
C GLU A 288 -10.58 -12.63 14.38
N ARG A 289 -11.03 -13.89 14.33
CA ARG A 289 -11.91 -14.37 13.24
C ARG A 289 -13.21 -13.59 13.19
N GLU A 290 -13.87 -13.42 14.34
CA GLU A 290 -15.08 -12.62 14.45
C GLU A 290 -14.84 -11.18 13.99
N TYR A 291 -13.74 -10.56 14.43
CA TYR A 291 -13.36 -9.22 13.98
C TYR A 291 -13.21 -9.12 12.45
N VAL A 292 -12.55 -10.09 11.81
CA VAL A 292 -12.37 -10.10 10.35
C VAL A 292 -13.72 -10.29 9.64
N LEU A 293 -14.58 -11.21 10.10
CA LEU A 293 -15.89 -11.46 9.52
C LEU A 293 -16.79 -10.22 9.64
N ASP A 294 -16.83 -9.58 10.80
CA ASP A 294 -17.61 -8.38 11.05
C ASP A 294 -17.11 -7.17 10.25
N SER A 295 -15.79 -7.05 10.07
CA SER A 295 -15.18 -5.94 9.31
C SER A 295 -15.51 -5.98 7.82
N MET A 296 -15.96 -7.12 7.32
CA MET A 296 -16.36 -7.33 5.91
C MET A 296 -17.88 -7.45 5.74
N GLY A 297 -18.64 -7.38 6.83
CA GLY A 297 -20.09 -7.25 6.79
C GLY A 297 -20.53 -5.91 6.19
N ASP A 298 -21.72 -5.88 5.63
CA ASP A 298 -22.31 -4.63 5.17
C ASP A 298 -22.64 -3.71 6.35
N LEU A 299 -22.66 -2.41 6.13
CA LEU A 299 -23.01 -1.41 7.14
C LEU A 299 -24.50 -1.59 7.51
N THR A 300 -24.77 -2.18 8.66
CA THR A 300 -26.13 -2.30 9.16
C THR A 300 -26.66 -0.97 9.68
N MET A 301 -27.92 -0.69 9.38
CA MET A 301 -28.63 0.59 9.68
C MET A 301 -29.04 0.74 11.14
N GLU A 302 -28.34 0.16 12.12
CA GLU A 302 -28.79 0.16 13.52
C GLU A 302 -28.81 1.54 14.23
N ASP A 303 -28.21 2.60 13.64
CA ASP A 303 -28.11 3.93 14.24
C ASP A 303 -28.57 5.09 13.31
N ALA A 304 -29.48 4.86 12.37
CA ALA A 304 -29.93 5.92 11.46
C ALA A 304 -30.97 6.86 12.15
N PRO A 305 -30.78 8.18 12.14
CA PRO A 305 -31.81 9.13 12.57
C PRO A 305 -33.00 9.14 11.59
N PRO A 306 -34.19 9.64 12.02
CA PRO A 306 -35.39 9.59 11.22
C PRO A 306 -35.30 10.38 9.89
N VAL A 307 -36.08 9.92 8.92
CA VAL A 307 -36.06 10.26 7.48
C VAL A 307 -36.32 11.73 7.15
N GLU A 308 -36.91 12.50 8.08
CA GLU A 308 -37.31 13.89 7.80
C GLU A 308 -36.15 14.88 7.61
N GLU A 309 -34.96 14.59 8.16
CA GLU A 309 -33.74 15.43 7.96
C GLU A 309 -33.02 15.15 6.61
N GLU A 310 -33.35 14.05 5.93
CA GLU A 310 -32.70 13.71 4.67
C GLU A 310 -33.28 14.45 3.45
N GLU A 311 -34.58 14.74 3.49
CA GLU A 311 -35.26 15.47 2.41
C GLU A 311 -34.79 16.94 2.38
N GLU A 312 -34.59 17.55 3.55
CA GLU A 312 -34.09 18.93 3.64
C GLU A 312 -32.62 19.07 3.18
N GLU A 313 -31.74 18.09 3.53
CA GLU A 313 -30.34 18.11 3.06
C GLU A 313 -30.23 17.82 1.53
N GLU A 314 -31.10 16.98 0.96
CA GLU A 314 -31.15 16.73 -0.49
C GLU A 314 -31.71 17.95 -1.24
N GLU A 315 -32.72 18.65 -0.70
CA GLU A 315 -33.27 19.86 -1.31
C GLU A 315 -32.28 21.06 -1.24
N GLU A 316 -31.48 21.19 -0.16
CA GLU A 316 -30.41 22.19 -0.08
C GLU A 316 -29.29 21.90 -1.07
N GLU A 317 -28.87 20.61 -1.25
CA GLU A 317 -27.86 20.22 -2.24
C GLU A 317 -28.36 20.36 -3.69
N GLU A 318 -29.67 20.19 -3.96
CA GLU A 318 -30.26 20.39 -5.29
C GLU A 318 -30.46 21.87 -5.61
N GLN A 319 -30.77 22.71 -4.63
CA GLN A 319 -30.90 24.17 -4.82
C GLN A 319 -29.54 24.86 -5.09
N ASP A 320 -28.47 24.36 -4.47
CA ASP A 320 -27.11 24.83 -4.76
C ASP A 320 -26.64 24.48 -6.20
N ASP A 321 -27.20 23.41 -6.81
CA ASP A 321 -26.84 22.96 -8.18
C ASP A 321 -27.56 23.79 -9.27
N GLU A 322 -28.71 24.43 -8.98
CA GLU A 322 -29.44 25.28 -9.93
C GLU A 322 -28.88 26.73 -10.00
N GLY A 323 -28.12 27.18 -8.99
CA GLY A 323 -27.70 28.58 -8.83
C GLY A 323 -26.47 29.02 -9.64
N LEU A 324 -25.69 28.12 -10.22
CA LEU A 324 -24.44 28.44 -10.88
C LEU A 324 -24.48 28.21 -12.40
N ARG A 325 -25.25 29.01 -13.12
CA ARG A 325 -24.97 29.28 -14.54
C ARG A 325 -23.80 30.24 -14.62
N SER A 326 -22.61 29.73 -14.92
CA SER A 326 -21.42 30.52 -15.14
C SER A 326 -21.50 31.26 -16.44
N GLU A 327 -21.26 32.56 -16.40
CA GLU A 327 -21.04 33.40 -17.54
C GLU A 327 -19.76 32.98 -18.28
N ASP A 328 -19.89 32.72 -19.57
CA ASP A 328 -18.79 32.45 -20.50
C ASP A 328 -17.86 33.68 -20.58
N TYR A 329 -16.59 33.47 -20.31
CA TYR A 329 -15.54 34.39 -20.69
C TYR A 329 -14.63 33.71 -21.71
N ASP A 330 -14.79 34.16 -22.94
CA ASP A 330 -14.02 33.80 -24.12
C ASP A 330 -12.64 34.47 -24.05
N SER A 331 -11.58 33.69 -23.99
CA SER A 331 -10.24 34.19 -24.31
C SER A 331 -9.61 33.23 -25.29
N GLU A 332 -9.68 33.63 -26.55
CA GLU A 332 -8.76 33.17 -27.58
C GLU A 332 -7.37 33.65 -27.17
N ASP A 333 -6.44 32.69 -26.94
CA ASP A 333 -5.03 32.92 -27.24
C ASP A 333 -4.20 31.62 -27.16
N ASP A 334 -3.50 31.41 -28.25
CA ASP A 334 -2.26 30.69 -28.49
C ASP A 334 -2.19 29.18 -28.26
N GLU A 335 -2.47 28.46 -29.34
CA GLU A 335 -1.97 27.11 -29.58
C GLU A 335 -0.43 27.12 -29.75
N GLU A 336 0.33 26.95 -28.67
CA GLU A 336 1.71 26.51 -28.76
C GLU A 336 1.78 24.98 -28.68
N ARG A 337 2.21 24.38 -29.79
CA ARG A 337 2.48 22.96 -29.91
C ARG A 337 3.72 22.62 -29.13
N GLU A 338 3.52 22.12 -27.87
CA GLU A 338 4.61 21.57 -27.09
C GLU A 338 4.98 20.16 -27.55
N VAL A 339 6.25 19.98 -27.83
CA VAL A 339 6.86 18.67 -28.01
C VAL A 339 6.95 18.04 -26.64
N LYS A 340 6.08 17.07 -26.34
CA LYS A 340 6.10 16.27 -25.10
C LYS A 340 7.41 15.49 -25.06
N GLU A 341 8.29 15.83 -24.11
CA GLU A 341 9.40 14.94 -23.76
C GLU A 341 8.82 13.66 -23.14
N PRO A 342 9.15 12.48 -23.65
CA PRO A 342 8.62 11.25 -23.10
C PRO A 342 9.26 11.00 -21.70
N GLY A 343 8.44 10.91 -20.65
CA GLY A 343 8.84 10.35 -19.37
C GLY A 343 8.41 11.10 -18.11
N ASP A 344 8.35 12.42 -18.09
CA ASP A 344 8.03 13.17 -16.88
C ASP A 344 6.52 13.45 -16.76
N VAL A 345 5.88 12.84 -15.74
CA VAL A 345 4.48 13.10 -15.37
C VAL A 345 4.41 13.60 -13.92
N ASN A 346 3.34 14.32 -13.58
CA ASN A 346 3.07 14.71 -12.21
C ASN A 346 2.94 13.45 -11.33
N SER A 347 3.51 13.48 -10.12
CA SER A 347 3.58 12.30 -9.26
C SER A 347 3.18 12.56 -7.81
N GLN A 348 3.46 13.77 -7.28
CA GLN A 348 3.18 14.12 -5.89
C GLN A 348 2.58 15.52 -5.81
N LEU A 349 1.73 15.73 -4.80
CA LEU A 349 1.11 17.01 -4.48
C LEU A 349 1.33 17.34 -3.01
N ALA A 350 1.85 18.53 -2.72
CA ALA A 350 1.89 19.10 -1.37
C ALA A 350 1.09 20.41 -1.35
N VAL A 351 0.20 20.54 -0.36
CA VAL A 351 -0.66 21.72 -0.21
C VAL A 351 -0.17 22.53 0.99
N GLY A 352 0.04 23.83 0.80
CA GLY A 352 0.42 24.76 1.84
C GLY A 352 -0.70 24.97 2.86
N TYR A 353 -0.34 25.02 4.13
CA TYR A 353 -1.27 25.28 5.22
C TYR A 353 -1.20 26.73 5.69
N LYS A 354 -0.03 27.34 5.64
CA LYS A 354 0.18 28.74 6.03
C LYS A 354 0.03 29.70 4.87
N HIS A 355 0.48 29.26 3.70
CA HIS A 355 0.40 30.03 2.47
C HIS A 355 -0.51 29.32 1.47
N ASP A 356 -1.38 30.07 0.81
CA ASP A 356 -2.28 29.59 -0.25
C ASP A 356 -1.50 29.19 -1.51
N ARG A 357 -0.72 28.11 -1.40
CA ARG A 357 0.11 27.55 -2.47
C ARG A 357 0.03 26.04 -2.53
N SER A 358 0.27 25.50 -3.71
CA SER A 358 0.43 24.06 -3.93
C SER A 358 1.70 23.79 -4.74
N PHE A 359 2.32 22.67 -4.44
CA PHE A 359 3.56 22.22 -5.05
C PHE A 359 3.34 20.86 -5.68
N VAL A 360 3.64 20.75 -6.98
CA VAL A 360 3.45 19.52 -7.75
C VAL A 360 4.78 19.03 -8.26
N VAL A 361 5.15 17.81 -7.88
CA VAL A 361 6.39 17.17 -8.32
C VAL A 361 6.18 16.52 -9.67
N ARG A 362 7.10 16.79 -10.62
CA ARG A 362 7.14 16.19 -11.95
C ARG A 362 8.57 15.77 -12.28
N GLY A 363 8.89 14.49 -12.09
CA GLY A 363 10.26 14.01 -12.22
C GLY A 363 11.22 14.79 -11.31
N SER A 364 12.20 15.47 -11.87
CA SER A 364 13.14 16.34 -11.14
C SER A 364 12.75 17.83 -11.13
N LYS A 365 11.47 18.14 -11.34
CA LYS A 365 10.93 19.51 -11.39
C LYS A 365 9.82 19.65 -10.35
N ILE A 366 9.58 20.86 -9.86
CA ILE A 366 8.47 21.17 -8.97
C ILE A 366 7.75 22.42 -9.47
N GLY A 367 6.48 22.25 -9.86
CA GLY A 367 5.59 23.35 -10.21
C GLY A 367 5.02 24.00 -8.95
N VAL A 368 5.02 25.33 -8.90
CA VAL A 368 4.46 26.12 -7.79
C VAL A 368 3.22 26.84 -8.27
N PHE A 369 2.11 26.65 -7.59
CA PHE A 369 0.81 27.24 -7.89
C PHE A 369 0.30 28.05 -6.71
N SER A 370 -0.23 29.24 -6.94
CA SER A 370 -0.95 30.01 -5.92
C SER A 370 -2.46 29.78 -6.04
N HIS A 371 -3.15 29.81 -4.91
CA HIS A 371 -4.60 29.79 -4.85
C HIS A 371 -5.11 31.22 -4.96
N THR A 372 -6.00 31.47 -5.91
CA THR A 372 -6.64 32.78 -6.06
C THR A 372 -7.90 32.89 -5.18
N ALA A 373 -8.38 34.11 -4.96
CA ALA A 373 -9.62 34.37 -4.22
C ALA A 373 -10.85 33.71 -4.89
N ASP A 374 -10.81 33.52 -6.20
CA ASP A 374 -11.85 32.87 -6.99
C ASP A 374 -11.78 31.35 -6.97
N ASN A 375 -11.02 30.77 -6.01
CA ASN A 375 -10.79 29.33 -5.89
C ASN A 375 -10.23 28.69 -7.17
N ARG A 376 -9.30 29.39 -7.86
CA ARG A 376 -8.56 28.89 -9.02
C ARG A 376 -7.09 28.74 -8.68
N LEU A 377 -6.39 27.92 -9.44
CA LEU A 377 -4.94 27.80 -9.39
C LEU A 377 -4.33 28.77 -10.40
N LYS A 378 -3.31 29.50 -9.96
CA LYS A 378 -2.47 30.31 -10.84
C LYS A 378 -1.05 29.77 -10.77
N PHE A 379 -0.52 29.33 -11.90
CA PHE A 379 0.89 28.96 -12.02
C PHE A 379 1.77 30.16 -11.66
N GLN A 380 2.76 29.94 -10.79
CA GLN A 380 3.69 30.99 -10.39
C GLN A 380 5.06 30.79 -10.99
N THR A 381 5.62 29.60 -10.80
CA THR A 381 6.98 29.30 -11.24
C THR A 381 7.23 27.79 -11.27
N ASN A 382 8.30 27.40 -11.93
CA ASN A 382 8.78 26.03 -11.95
C ASN A 382 10.22 25.97 -11.42
N ILE A 383 10.46 25.13 -10.43
CA ILE A 383 11.80 24.78 -9.98
C ILE A 383 12.31 23.69 -10.93
N SER A 384 13.11 24.10 -11.92
CA SER A 384 13.44 23.28 -13.09
C SER A 384 14.43 22.14 -12.85
N LYS A 385 15.19 22.18 -11.73
CA LYS A 385 16.21 21.17 -11.42
C LYS A 385 16.32 20.96 -9.92
N VAL A 386 15.66 19.92 -9.43
CA VAL A 386 15.84 19.47 -8.05
C VAL A 386 17.12 18.65 -8.00
N GLN A 387 18.17 19.19 -7.44
CA GLN A 387 19.49 18.57 -7.36
C GLN A 387 19.95 18.51 -5.91
N ALA A 388 20.51 17.36 -5.51
CA ALA A 388 21.25 17.27 -4.26
C ALA A 388 22.49 18.19 -4.27
N PRO A 389 23.06 18.52 -3.10
CA PRO A 389 24.26 19.35 -3.03
C PRO A 389 25.45 18.80 -3.83
N ASN A 390 25.50 17.50 -4.08
CA ASN A 390 26.50 16.84 -4.92
C ASN A 390 26.23 16.93 -6.43
N GLY A 391 25.17 17.64 -6.85
CA GLY A 391 24.79 17.80 -8.26
C GLY A 391 23.95 16.67 -8.86
N LYS A 392 23.63 15.62 -8.09
CA LYS A 392 22.77 14.52 -8.55
C LYS A 392 21.32 14.99 -8.62
N LEU A 393 20.64 14.73 -9.75
CA LEU A 393 19.21 14.99 -9.89
C LEU A 393 18.40 14.10 -8.95
N LEU A 394 17.42 14.69 -8.30
CA LEU A 394 16.48 14.02 -7.42
C LEU A 394 15.10 13.93 -8.09
N ALA A 395 14.48 12.77 -8.03
CA ALA A 395 13.09 12.54 -8.38
C ALA A 395 12.35 12.16 -7.09
N PRO A 396 11.74 13.12 -6.38
CA PRO A 396 11.15 12.86 -5.07
C PRO A 396 9.99 11.87 -5.16
N LYS A 397 10.06 10.81 -4.35
CA LYS A 397 8.99 9.83 -4.15
C LYS A 397 7.94 10.31 -3.17
N LYS A 398 8.37 11.04 -2.14
CA LYS A 398 7.52 11.64 -1.12
C LYS A 398 8.01 13.03 -0.79
N VAL A 399 7.06 13.94 -0.60
CA VAL A 399 7.32 15.33 -0.24
C VAL A 399 6.43 15.74 0.94
N MET A 400 6.93 16.62 1.79
CA MET A 400 6.21 17.20 2.91
C MET A 400 6.66 18.64 3.11
N LEU A 401 5.71 19.57 3.18
CA LEU A 401 5.99 20.94 3.58
C LEU A 401 6.30 21.02 5.08
N HIS A 402 7.20 21.92 5.42
CA HIS A 402 7.75 22.03 6.78
C HIS A 402 8.08 23.48 7.11
N SER A 403 8.30 23.79 8.42
CA SER A 403 8.75 25.10 8.88
C SER A 403 7.96 26.28 8.28
N GLU A 404 6.65 26.35 8.56
CA GLU A 404 5.77 27.42 8.07
C GLU A 404 5.66 27.49 6.54
N ASP A 405 5.62 26.32 5.85
CA ASP A 405 5.63 26.17 4.39
C ASP A 405 6.87 26.78 3.70
N ARG A 406 8.00 26.96 4.43
CA ARG A 406 9.24 27.50 3.85
C ARG A 406 10.13 26.42 3.28
N ASP A 407 10.08 25.24 3.88
CA ASP A 407 10.91 24.10 3.52
C ASP A 407 10.08 22.99 2.90
N LEU A 408 10.65 22.29 1.94
CA LEU A 408 10.12 21.03 1.41
C LEU A 408 11.08 19.90 1.75
N VAL A 409 10.61 18.98 2.59
CA VAL A 409 11.33 17.74 2.93
C VAL A 409 10.99 16.69 1.88
N MET A 410 12.02 16.08 1.30
CA MET A 410 11.89 15.15 0.19
C MET A 410 12.62 13.85 0.46
N GLN A 411 12.06 12.75 -0.02
CA GLN A 411 12.66 11.43 -0.06
C GLN A 411 12.88 10.98 -1.50
N ASN A 412 14.02 10.33 -1.76
CA ASN A 412 14.34 9.74 -3.05
C ASN A 412 14.57 8.23 -2.89
N ASP A 413 14.14 7.44 -3.86
CA ASP A 413 14.28 5.96 -3.84
C ASP A 413 15.74 5.47 -3.84
N VAL A 414 16.65 6.27 -4.40
CA VAL A 414 18.06 5.86 -4.56
C VAL A 414 18.81 5.79 -3.23
N ASP A 415 18.43 6.63 -2.25
CA ASP A 415 19.09 6.72 -0.95
C ASP A 415 18.03 6.66 0.17
N PRO A 416 17.55 5.45 0.54
CA PRO A 416 16.45 5.29 1.50
C PRO A 416 16.79 5.79 2.92
N ASN A 417 18.08 5.95 3.26
CA ASN A 417 18.55 6.42 4.56
C ASN A 417 18.68 7.94 4.63
N LYS A 418 18.38 8.65 3.53
CA LYS A 418 18.59 10.09 3.43
C LYS A 418 17.29 10.83 3.12
N LEU A 419 17.19 12.03 3.67
CA LEU A 419 16.19 13.01 3.32
C LEU A 419 16.86 14.29 2.83
N TYR A 420 16.16 15.05 2.03
CA TYR A 420 16.66 16.29 1.44
C TYR A 420 15.74 17.44 1.82
N ARG A 421 16.33 18.56 2.26
CA ARG A 421 15.60 19.80 2.53
C ARG A 421 15.82 20.77 1.38
N MET A 422 14.73 21.20 0.78
CA MET A 422 14.72 22.29 -0.17
C MET A 422 14.18 23.53 0.51
N ASP A 423 14.88 24.64 0.38
CA ASP A 423 14.36 25.97 0.67
C ASP A 423 13.52 26.42 -0.53
N ILE A 424 12.22 26.65 -0.28
CA ILE A 424 11.25 26.97 -1.34
C ILE A 424 11.49 28.38 -1.89
N GLU A 425 11.94 29.33 -1.08
CA GLU A 425 12.21 30.71 -1.50
C GLU A 425 13.39 30.76 -2.49
N TYR A 426 14.43 29.99 -2.22
CA TYR A 426 15.57 29.86 -3.12
C TYR A 426 15.38 28.84 -4.24
N GLY A 427 14.40 27.95 -4.12
CA GLY A 427 14.15 26.86 -5.07
C GLY A 427 15.31 25.86 -5.18
N LYS A 428 16.09 25.68 -4.10
CA LYS A 428 17.26 24.82 -4.09
C LYS A 428 17.26 23.87 -2.89
N VAL A 429 17.82 22.68 -3.09
CA VAL A 429 18.12 21.75 -2.00
C VAL A 429 19.33 22.32 -1.26
N VAL A 430 19.11 22.66 0.00
CA VAL A 430 20.12 23.31 0.88
C VAL A 430 20.77 22.32 1.81
N ASP A 431 20.10 21.24 2.19
CA ASP A 431 20.62 20.22 3.10
C ASP A 431 20.35 18.82 2.59
N GLU A 432 21.29 17.94 2.87
CA GLU A 432 21.18 16.49 2.76
C GLU A 432 21.29 15.92 4.18
N TRP A 433 20.26 15.26 4.65
CA TRP A 433 20.19 14.71 6.00
C TRP A 433 20.38 13.20 5.96
N ASN A 434 21.48 12.70 6.51
CA ASN A 434 21.61 11.28 6.81
C ASN A 434 20.80 10.98 8.08
N VAL A 435 19.68 10.28 7.93
CA VAL A 435 18.79 9.96 9.06
C VAL A 435 19.47 8.97 9.98
N HIS A 436 19.93 7.84 9.44
CA HIS A 436 20.70 6.82 10.15
C HIS A 436 21.35 5.89 9.13
N ASP A 437 22.50 5.28 9.45
CA ASP A 437 23.21 4.42 8.50
C ASP A 437 22.47 3.10 8.24
N ASP A 438 21.88 2.50 9.29
CA ASP A 438 21.27 1.16 9.24
C ASP A 438 19.72 1.18 9.26
N VAL A 439 19.09 2.33 9.45
CA VAL A 439 17.64 2.45 9.57
C VAL A 439 17.09 3.22 8.36
N PRO A 440 16.54 2.53 7.35
CA PRO A 440 15.96 3.20 6.20
C PRO A 440 14.67 3.92 6.59
N VAL A 441 14.40 5.04 5.94
CA VAL A 441 13.14 5.77 6.06
C VAL A 441 12.14 5.18 5.07
N VAL A 442 11.09 4.53 5.56
CA VAL A 442 9.97 4.06 4.75
C VAL A 442 9.03 5.22 4.45
N THR A 443 8.65 5.95 5.49
CA THR A 443 7.82 7.15 5.36
C THR A 443 8.07 8.10 6.54
N PHE A 444 7.60 9.33 6.41
CA PHE A 444 7.69 10.37 7.44
C PHE A 444 6.43 11.23 7.46
N ALA A 445 6.16 11.88 8.59
CA ALA A 445 5.01 12.76 8.80
C ALA A 445 5.37 13.87 9.80
N PRO A 446 4.62 15.00 9.83
CA PRO A 446 4.81 16.03 10.83
C PRO A 446 4.59 15.46 12.23
N GLU A 447 5.24 16.06 13.24
CA GLU A 447 5.09 15.62 14.64
C GLU A 447 3.65 15.76 15.14
N LYS A 448 2.97 16.81 14.71
CA LYS A 448 1.54 17.05 14.91
C LYS A 448 0.90 17.42 13.58
N LYS A 449 -0.38 17.14 13.40
CA LYS A 449 -1.10 17.37 12.14
C LYS A 449 -0.85 18.76 11.55
N PHE A 450 -0.79 19.79 12.39
CA PHE A 450 -0.57 21.19 11.98
C PHE A 450 0.85 21.71 12.21
N SER A 451 1.84 20.87 12.53
CA SER A 451 3.24 21.32 12.70
C SER A 451 3.81 22.01 11.47
N GLN A 452 3.29 21.70 10.28
CA GLN A 452 3.64 22.39 9.04
C GLN A 452 3.46 23.91 9.11
N MET A 453 2.46 24.40 9.89
CA MET A 453 2.15 25.83 10.06
C MET A 453 3.06 26.52 11.08
N THR A 454 3.85 25.75 11.82
CA THR A 454 4.66 26.23 12.94
C THR A 454 6.14 26.21 12.57
N SER A 455 6.97 26.81 13.42
CA SER A 455 8.42 26.75 13.30
C SER A 455 9.03 25.48 13.91
N GLU A 456 8.22 24.43 14.16
CA GLU A 456 8.70 23.13 14.63
C GLU A 456 9.69 22.54 13.62
N GLN A 457 10.85 22.11 14.12
CA GLN A 457 11.92 21.58 13.28
C GLN A 457 11.93 20.06 13.24
N THR A 458 11.31 19.41 14.24
CA THR A 458 11.30 17.97 14.35
C THR A 458 10.08 17.35 13.64
N PHE A 459 10.25 16.14 13.17
CA PHE A 459 9.17 15.35 12.57
C PHE A 459 9.41 13.86 12.80
N LEU A 460 8.44 13.03 12.45
CA LEU A 460 8.47 11.60 12.70
C LEU A 460 8.89 10.82 11.47
N GLY A 461 9.64 9.73 11.70
CA GLY A 461 9.97 8.76 10.68
C GLY A 461 9.61 7.34 11.12
N VAL A 462 9.32 6.48 10.16
CA VAL A 462 9.20 5.04 10.36
C VAL A 462 10.10 4.28 9.39
N SER A 463 10.68 3.20 9.88
CA SER A 463 11.26 2.14 9.07
C SER A 463 10.33 0.93 9.06
N ASN A 464 10.72 -0.18 8.44
CA ASN A 464 9.90 -1.39 8.42
C ASN A 464 9.47 -1.87 9.82
N ASN A 465 10.29 -1.64 10.83
CA ASN A 465 10.04 -2.11 12.20
C ASN A 465 10.39 -1.10 13.30
N ALA A 466 10.64 0.15 12.97
CA ALA A 466 10.96 1.18 13.95
C ALA A 466 10.16 2.46 13.74
N LEU A 467 9.86 3.14 14.85
CA LEU A 467 9.24 4.46 14.91
C LEU A 467 10.18 5.38 15.70
N TYR A 468 10.48 6.56 15.16
CA TYR A 468 11.48 7.47 15.72
C TYR A 468 11.19 8.93 15.37
N ARG A 469 11.86 9.85 16.10
CA ARG A 469 11.90 11.27 15.77
C ARG A 469 13.13 11.58 14.93
N ILE A 470 12.95 12.49 13.98
CA ILE A 470 14.00 13.09 13.17
C ILE A 470 14.18 14.55 13.62
N ASP A 471 15.39 14.92 14.05
CA ASP A 471 15.77 16.28 14.40
C ASP A 471 16.89 16.75 13.48
N PRO A 472 16.61 17.62 12.50
CA PRO A 472 17.61 18.14 11.57
C PRO A 472 18.79 18.89 12.22
N ARG A 473 18.63 19.36 13.46
CA ARG A 473 19.64 20.14 14.20
C ARG A 473 20.75 19.28 14.77
N LEU A 474 20.54 17.96 14.89
CA LEU A 474 21.57 17.06 15.41
C LEU A 474 22.81 17.04 14.51
N ALA A 475 24.00 16.98 15.14
CA ALA A 475 25.21 16.73 14.41
C ALA A 475 25.32 15.25 14.02
N GLY A 476 25.71 14.96 12.76
CA GLY A 476 25.76 13.59 12.25
C GLY A 476 24.38 13.06 11.86
N HIS A 477 23.97 11.91 12.44
CA HIS A 477 22.67 11.32 12.19
C HIS A 477 21.54 12.20 12.73
N LYS A 478 20.41 12.21 11.99
CA LYS A 478 19.26 13.04 12.33
C LYS A 478 18.20 12.30 13.15
N LEU A 479 18.34 11.00 13.31
CA LEU A 479 17.51 10.20 14.18
C LEU A 479 17.85 10.47 15.66
N VAL A 480 16.80 10.65 16.48
CA VAL A 480 16.94 10.84 17.94
C VAL A 480 16.92 9.47 18.62
N ASP A 481 18.09 8.92 18.95
CA ASP A 481 18.25 7.57 19.52
C ASP A 481 17.41 7.34 20.78
N ALA A 482 17.32 8.34 21.65
CA ALA A 482 16.55 8.24 22.90
C ALA A 482 15.04 8.05 22.71
N GLU A 483 14.53 8.38 21.53
CA GLU A 483 13.11 8.29 21.18
C GLU A 483 12.84 7.26 20.08
N MET A 484 13.85 6.52 19.67
CA MET A 484 13.66 5.39 18.76
C MET A 484 13.12 4.19 19.50
N LYS A 485 12.07 3.59 18.94
CA LYS A 485 11.59 2.27 19.32
C LYS A 485 11.66 1.34 18.13
N GLN A 486 12.56 0.37 18.23
CA GLN A 486 12.63 -0.76 17.31
C GLN A 486 11.86 -1.93 17.91
N TYR A 487 11.03 -2.55 17.09
CA TYR A 487 10.19 -3.67 17.48
C TYR A 487 10.84 -4.98 17.01
N ALA A 488 10.86 -6.00 17.87
CA ALA A 488 11.43 -7.32 17.55
C ALA A 488 10.65 -8.04 16.44
N SER A 489 9.32 -7.81 16.36
CA SER A 489 8.48 -8.37 15.29
C SER A 489 8.69 -7.65 13.96
N LYS A 490 8.66 -8.39 12.86
CA LYS A 490 8.64 -7.82 11.48
C LYS A 490 7.28 -7.17 11.23
N ASN A 491 7.14 -5.90 11.58
CA ASN A 491 5.87 -5.19 11.47
C ASN A 491 5.56 -4.74 10.06
N ASP A 492 6.58 -4.47 9.26
CA ASP A 492 6.49 -4.00 7.88
C ASP A 492 5.64 -2.72 7.74
N PHE A 493 6.02 -1.68 8.51
CA PHE A 493 5.32 -0.41 8.53
C PHE A 493 5.34 0.28 7.16
N SER A 494 4.19 0.79 6.73
CA SER A 494 3.99 1.39 5.41
C SER A 494 3.49 2.83 5.45
N ALA A 495 2.69 3.20 6.44
CA ALA A 495 2.08 4.51 6.53
C ALA A 495 2.06 5.05 7.96
N LEU A 496 2.03 6.39 8.07
CA LEU A 496 2.12 7.14 9.32
C LEU A 496 1.26 8.39 9.23
N ALA A 497 0.48 8.68 10.27
CA ALA A 497 -0.27 9.93 10.43
C ALA A 497 -0.29 10.37 11.89
N THR A 498 -0.50 11.67 12.11
CA THR A 498 -0.51 12.27 13.45
C THR A 498 -1.72 13.15 13.66
N THR A 499 -2.19 13.24 14.91
CA THR A 499 -3.27 14.12 15.33
C THR A 499 -2.78 15.52 15.68
N GLU A 500 -3.69 16.46 15.91
CA GLU A 500 -3.34 17.79 16.41
C GLU A 500 -2.61 17.74 17.76
N LYS A 501 -2.97 16.81 18.64
CA LYS A 501 -2.31 16.61 19.95
C LYS A 501 -0.96 15.89 19.85
N GLY A 502 -0.60 15.36 18.68
CA GLY A 502 0.64 14.61 18.45
C GLY A 502 0.53 13.13 18.78
N TYR A 503 -0.68 12.57 18.86
CA TYR A 503 -0.87 11.12 18.88
C TYR A 503 -0.50 10.55 17.52
N ILE A 504 -0.03 9.30 17.51
CA ILE A 504 0.60 8.70 16.34
C ILE A 504 -0.16 7.45 15.93
N ALA A 505 -0.56 7.37 14.68
CA ALA A 505 -1.12 6.17 14.06
C ALA A 505 -0.13 5.63 13.02
N VAL A 506 0.17 4.33 13.08
CA VAL A 506 1.07 3.65 12.16
C VAL A 506 0.38 2.44 11.57
N ALA A 507 0.43 2.30 10.27
CA ALA A 507 -0.10 1.14 9.56
C ALA A 507 1.02 0.31 8.92
N SER A 508 0.70 -0.92 8.55
CA SER A 508 1.64 -1.86 7.95
C SER A 508 1.17 -2.43 6.62
N ASN A 509 2.10 -3.01 5.85
CA ASN A 509 1.79 -3.80 4.67
C ASN A 509 1.05 -5.11 5.00
N LYS A 510 1.00 -5.50 6.27
CA LYS A 510 0.19 -6.62 6.76
C LYS A 510 -1.28 -6.25 7.01
N GLY A 511 -1.59 -4.94 7.00
CA GLY A 511 -2.94 -4.43 7.23
C GLY A 511 -3.28 -4.11 8.69
N ASP A 512 -2.35 -4.24 9.63
CA ASP A 512 -2.58 -3.84 11.03
C ASP A 512 -2.36 -2.34 11.25
N ILE A 513 -3.10 -1.77 12.20
CA ILE A 513 -3.00 -0.37 12.60
C ILE A 513 -2.64 -0.30 14.07
N ARG A 514 -1.63 0.48 14.42
CA ARG A 514 -1.15 0.67 15.78
C ARG A 514 -1.26 2.13 16.20
N LEU A 515 -1.75 2.35 17.43
CA LEU A 515 -2.01 3.68 17.98
C LEU A 515 -1.09 3.93 19.18
N PHE A 516 -0.45 5.09 19.19
CA PHE A 516 0.51 5.49 20.21
C PHE A 516 0.17 6.89 20.74
N ASP A 517 0.35 7.11 22.05
CA ASP A 517 0.24 8.46 22.64
C ASP A 517 1.56 9.24 22.51
N ARG A 518 2.69 8.58 22.31
CA ARG A 518 4.03 9.17 22.17
C ARG A 518 5.03 8.18 21.58
N LEU A 519 6.22 8.68 21.27
CA LEU A 519 7.37 7.86 20.86
C LEU A 519 7.97 7.03 21.99
N GLY A 520 8.79 6.05 21.67
CA GLY A 520 9.60 5.26 22.60
C GLY A 520 8.84 4.21 23.40
N ILE A 521 7.55 4.01 23.15
CA ILE A 521 6.69 3.07 23.87
C ILE A 521 6.10 1.99 22.94
N ARG A 522 5.46 0.99 23.53
CA ARG A 522 4.60 0.04 22.82
C ARG A 522 3.28 0.72 22.43
N ALA A 523 2.64 0.24 21.37
CA ALA A 523 1.33 0.72 20.97
C ALA A 523 0.30 0.52 22.11
N LYS A 524 -0.54 1.53 22.33
CA LYS A 524 -1.67 1.41 23.28
C LYS A 524 -2.76 0.53 22.71
N THR A 525 -2.99 0.62 21.42
CA THR A 525 -3.97 -0.19 20.68
C THR A 525 -3.28 -0.79 19.47
N GLN A 526 -3.58 -2.07 19.21
CA GLN A 526 -3.30 -2.73 17.94
C GLN A 526 -4.62 -3.26 17.39
N LEU A 527 -4.99 -2.79 16.22
CA LEU A 527 -6.15 -3.29 15.48
C LEU A 527 -5.69 -4.45 14.60
N PRO A 528 -6.41 -5.58 14.59
CA PRO A 528 -6.04 -6.74 13.80
C PRO A 528 -5.96 -6.44 12.31
N ALA A 529 -5.09 -7.14 11.62
CA ALA A 529 -4.93 -7.06 10.19
C ALA A 529 -6.09 -7.73 9.46
N LEU A 530 -6.63 -7.09 8.43
CA LEU A 530 -7.53 -7.73 7.46
C LEU A 530 -6.74 -8.46 6.36
N GLY A 531 -5.44 -8.18 6.24
CA GLY A 531 -4.51 -8.83 5.31
C GLY A 531 -4.08 -7.95 4.14
N ASP A 532 -4.91 -7.01 3.71
CA ASP A 532 -4.54 -6.10 2.61
C ASP A 532 -3.53 -5.03 3.08
N PRO A 533 -2.47 -4.78 2.29
CA PRO A 533 -1.51 -3.73 2.60
C PRO A 533 -2.17 -2.35 2.71
N ILE A 534 -1.87 -1.62 3.79
CA ILE A 534 -2.31 -0.23 3.93
C ILE A 534 -1.29 0.68 3.27
N THR A 535 -1.66 1.29 2.14
CA THR A 535 -0.81 2.15 1.32
C THR A 535 -0.80 3.61 1.76
N GLY A 536 -1.83 4.04 2.48
CA GLY A 536 -1.99 5.40 2.96
C GLY A 536 -2.73 5.48 4.29
N MET A 537 -2.47 6.53 5.06
CA MET A 537 -3.14 6.78 6.33
C MET A 537 -3.40 8.26 6.52
N ASP A 538 -4.54 8.59 7.12
CA ASP A 538 -4.86 9.91 7.65
C ASP A 538 -5.65 9.77 8.96
N VAL A 539 -5.64 10.80 9.78
CA VAL A 539 -6.32 10.84 11.08
C VAL A 539 -6.99 12.19 11.22
N SER A 540 -8.23 12.24 11.76
CA SER A 540 -8.90 13.50 12.09
C SER A 540 -8.08 14.33 13.10
N ALA A 541 -8.25 15.63 13.10
CA ALA A 541 -7.50 16.54 13.98
C ALA A 541 -7.66 16.17 15.46
N ASP A 542 -8.88 15.85 15.87
CA ASP A 542 -9.22 15.42 17.23
C ASP A 542 -8.72 14.01 17.58
N GLY A 543 -8.36 13.18 16.56
CA GLY A 543 -7.92 11.80 16.71
C GLY A 543 -9.03 10.77 16.81
N ARG A 544 -10.29 11.16 16.60
CA ARG A 544 -11.42 10.22 16.67
C ARG A 544 -11.48 9.28 15.47
N TRP A 545 -11.28 9.82 14.27
CA TRP A 545 -11.41 9.06 13.02
C TRP A 545 -10.05 8.74 12.42
N ILE A 546 -9.86 7.49 12.02
CA ILE A 546 -8.64 7.02 11.38
C ILE A 546 -9.01 6.43 10.03
N LEU A 547 -8.30 6.86 8.97
CA LEU A 547 -8.39 6.30 7.64
C LEU A 547 -7.18 5.40 7.38
N GLY A 548 -7.43 4.19 6.91
CA GLY A 548 -6.42 3.29 6.36
C GLY A 548 -6.78 2.97 4.92
N THR A 549 -6.00 3.42 3.95
CA THR A 549 -6.27 3.17 2.52
C THR A 549 -5.61 1.88 2.08
N THR A 550 -6.38 0.96 1.52
CA THR A 550 -5.89 -0.19 0.75
C THR A 550 -6.10 0.07 -0.75
N ARG A 551 -5.76 -0.89 -1.60
CA ARG A 551 -6.00 -0.73 -3.05
C ARG A 551 -7.48 -0.62 -3.40
N ASN A 552 -8.33 -1.45 -2.79
CA ASN A 552 -9.71 -1.65 -3.24
C ASN A 552 -10.74 -1.00 -2.31
N TYR A 553 -10.36 -0.64 -1.09
CA TYR A 553 -11.24 -0.04 -0.09
C TYR A 553 -10.45 0.83 0.90
N ILE A 554 -11.19 1.62 1.67
CA ILE A 554 -10.67 2.44 2.75
C ILE A 554 -11.31 1.97 4.05
N LEU A 555 -10.50 1.81 5.09
CA LEU A 555 -10.96 1.52 6.44
C LEU A 555 -11.17 2.84 7.19
N LEU A 556 -12.37 3.05 7.72
CA LEU A 556 -12.70 4.12 8.64
C LEU A 556 -12.90 3.55 10.04
N VAL A 557 -12.06 3.95 10.99
CA VAL A 557 -12.06 3.44 12.37
C VAL A 557 -12.42 4.55 13.34
N ASP A 558 -13.39 4.31 14.22
CA ASP A 558 -13.70 5.18 15.37
C ASP A 558 -12.77 4.83 16.54
N ALA A 559 -11.77 5.66 16.79
CA ALA A 559 -10.81 5.46 17.87
C ALA A 559 -11.33 5.84 19.27
N MET A 560 -12.57 6.30 19.39
CA MET A 560 -13.19 6.67 20.67
C MET A 560 -13.81 5.44 21.34
N GLN A 561 -13.49 5.23 22.60
CA GLN A 561 -14.08 4.16 23.41
C GLN A 561 -15.50 4.56 23.84
N LYS A 562 -16.45 3.66 23.65
CA LYS A 562 -17.88 3.90 23.89
C LYS A 562 -18.38 3.27 25.18
N ASP A 563 -17.57 2.40 25.81
CA ASP A 563 -18.00 1.59 26.95
C ASP A 563 -16.96 1.55 28.07
N GLY A 564 -17.43 1.30 29.30
CA GLY A 564 -16.61 0.94 30.45
C GLY A 564 -15.90 2.13 31.11
N LYS A 565 -14.77 1.85 31.79
CA LYS A 565 -13.98 2.83 32.57
C LYS A 565 -13.29 3.89 31.70
N ASN A 566 -13.16 3.62 30.40
CA ASN A 566 -12.42 4.45 29.46
C ASN A 566 -13.36 5.15 28.47
N ASP A 567 -14.67 5.18 28.74
CA ASP A 567 -15.64 5.88 27.90
C ASP A 567 -15.21 7.32 27.60
N GLY A 568 -15.31 7.72 26.33
CA GLY A 568 -14.89 9.02 25.83
C GLY A 568 -13.36 9.20 25.66
N LYS A 569 -12.51 8.20 25.99
CA LYS A 569 -11.07 8.24 25.72
C LYS A 569 -10.74 7.66 24.37
N LEU A 570 -9.67 8.17 23.78
CA LEU A 570 -9.17 7.65 22.51
C LEU A 570 -8.32 6.40 22.70
N GLY A 571 -8.35 5.50 21.72
CA GLY A 571 -7.49 4.32 21.66
C GLY A 571 -5.99 4.65 21.62
N PHE A 572 -5.61 5.88 21.33
CA PHE A 572 -4.27 6.41 21.46
C PHE A 572 -3.83 6.59 22.92
N GLU A 573 -4.75 6.96 23.81
CA GLU A 573 -4.49 7.25 25.22
C GLU A 573 -4.56 5.99 26.07
N LYS A 574 -5.56 5.15 25.78
CA LYS A 574 -5.84 3.90 26.48
C LYS A 574 -6.19 2.82 25.47
N GLY A 575 -5.57 1.66 25.61
CA GLY A 575 -5.84 0.51 24.77
C GLY A 575 -7.30 0.04 24.90
N PHE A 576 -7.83 -0.44 23.80
CA PHE A 576 -9.11 -1.17 23.80
C PHE A 576 -8.92 -2.54 24.45
N SER A 577 -9.93 -3.02 25.18
CA SER A 577 -9.97 -4.44 25.56
C SER A 577 -10.15 -5.34 24.34
N ALA A 578 -9.86 -6.62 24.46
CA ALA A 578 -9.98 -7.56 23.35
C ALA A 578 -11.41 -7.58 22.75
N ASP A 579 -12.43 -7.38 23.59
CA ASP A 579 -13.85 -7.43 23.21
C ASP A 579 -14.42 -6.08 22.77
N SER A 580 -13.71 -4.96 23.00
CA SER A 580 -14.17 -3.60 22.67
C SER A 580 -13.39 -2.95 21.55
N LYS A 581 -12.59 -3.71 20.80
CA LYS A 581 -11.87 -3.17 19.63
C LYS A 581 -12.87 -2.62 18.61
N PRO A 582 -12.67 -1.39 18.11
CA PRO A 582 -13.60 -0.80 17.18
C PRO A 582 -13.60 -1.56 15.85
N ARG A 583 -14.80 -1.91 15.40
CA ARG A 583 -14.97 -2.51 14.08
C ARG A 583 -14.75 -1.45 13.01
N PRO A 584 -13.85 -1.66 12.04
CA PRO A 584 -13.66 -0.70 10.96
C PRO A 584 -14.87 -0.69 10.03
N ARG A 585 -15.25 0.50 9.55
CA ARG A 585 -16.19 0.63 8.46
C ARG A 585 -15.43 0.59 7.15
N ARG A 586 -15.85 -0.27 6.22
CA ARG A 586 -15.22 -0.40 4.91
C ARG A 586 -15.90 0.54 3.91
N LEU A 587 -15.18 1.54 3.44
CA LEU A 587 -15.61 2.41 2.35
C LEU A 587 -15.10 1.81 1.04
N ALA A 588 -16.00 1.30 0.22
CA ALA A 588 -15.69 0.73 -1.07
C ALA A 588 -16.68 1.25 -2.11
N LEU A 589 -16.33 1.18 -3.37
CA LEU A 589 -17.28 1.38 -4.45
C LEU A 589 -18.20 0.16 -4.53
N THR A 590 -19.44 0.37 -4.89
CA THR A 590 -20.37 -0.76 -5.08
C THR A 590 -19.87 -1.66 -6.22
N PRO A 591 -20.12 -2.98 -6.16
CA PRO A 591 -19.63 -3.91 -7.18
C PRO A 591 -20.04 -3.52 -8.61
N GLU A 592 -21.23 -2.96 -8.78
CA GLU A 592 -21.73 -2.49 -10.07
C GLU A 592 -20.87 -1.36 -10.63
N HIS A 593 -20.51 -0.39 -9.78
CA HIS A 593 -19.65 0.71 -10.19
C HIS A 593 -18.22 0.26 -10.45
N VAL A 594 -17.68 -0.68 -9.65
CA VAL A 594 -16.35 -1.27 -9.89
C VAL A 594 -16.28 -1.94 -11.26
N ALA A 595 -17.33 -2.72 -11.63
CA ALA A 595 -17.39 -3.36 -12.95
C ALA A 595 -17.45 -2.32 -14.07
N GLN A 596 -18.25 -1.24 -13.91
CA GLN A 596 -18.33 -0.16 -14.87
C GLN A 596 -17.00 0.60 -14.99
N PHE A 597 -16.32 0.89 -13.89
CA PHE A 597 -15.00 1.54 -13.88
C PHE A 597 -13.96 0.68 -14.60
N TYR A 598 -13.95 -0.62 -14.33
CA TYR A 598 -13.05 -1.53 -15.03
C TYR A 598 -13.35 -1.59 -16.53
N HIS A 599 -14.62 -1.62 -16.92
CA HIS A 599 -15.01 -1.60 -18.34
C HIS A 599 -14.51 -0.35 -19.07
N GLU A 600 -14.53 0.81 -18.38
CA GLU A 600 -14.08 2.08 -18.96
C GLU A 600 -12.54 2.25 -18.96
N THR A 601 -11.86 1.70 -17.96
CA THR A 601 -10.43 1.94 -17.75
C THR A 601 -9.54 0.77 -18.15
N GLY A 602 -10.10 -0.44 -18.21
CA GLY A 602 -9.34 -1.69 -18.35
C GLY A 602 -8.46 -2.03 -17.15
N LYS A 603 -8.62 -1.32 -16.03
CA LYS A 603 -7.81 -1.49 -14.81
C LYS A 603 -8.71 -1.71 -13.59
N PRO A 604 -8.26 -2.53 -12.62
CA PRO A 604 -8.95 -2.66 -11.34
C PRO A 604 -8.89 -1.33 -10.57
N VAL A 605 -9.74 -1.22 -9.56
CA VAL A 605 -9.70 -0.11 -8.60
C VAL A 605 -8.36 -0.11 -7.88
N ASP A 606 -7.71 1.04 -7.80
CA ASP A 606 -6.47 1.27 -7.06
C ASP A 606 -6.52 2.68 -6.48
N PHE A 607 -6.87 2.78 -5.19
CA PHE A 607 -7.08 4.06 -4.53
C PHE A 607 -5.78 4.77 -4.20
N THR A 608 -5.73 6.07 -4.48
CA THR A 608 -4.73 6.99 -3.90
C THR A 608 -4.95 7.08 -2.38
N PRO A 609 -3.90 7.45 -1.59
CA PRO A 609 -4.06 7.64 -0.15
C PRO A 609 -5.20 8.60 0.20
N ALA A 610 -6.25 8.06 0.82
CA ALA A 610 -7.43 8.83 1.20
C ALA A 610 -7.10 9.87 2.28
N LYS A 611 -7.76 11.02 2.21
CA LYS A 611 -7.54 12.15 3.11
C LYS A 611 -8.86 12.78 3.56
N PHE A 612 -8.88 13.25 4.79
CA PHE A 612 -9.92 14.15 5.28
C PHE A 612 -9.74 15.57 4.73
N ASN A 613 -10.82 16.33 4.62
CA ASN A 613 -10.70 17.77 4.53
C ASN A 613 -10.03 18.27 5.83
N THR A 614 -9.06 19.15 5.69
CA THR A 614 -8.18 19.56 6.80
C THR A 614 -8.16 21.07 6.92
N GLY A 615 -8.35 21.57 8.16
CA GLY A 615 -8.25 22.99 8.51
C GLY A 615 -8.16 23.15 10.02
N GLU A 616 -7.49 24.18 10.49
CA GLU A 616 -7.40 24.48 11.92
C GLU A 616 -8.79 24.87 12.45
N GLY A 617 -9.32 24.07 13.40
CA GLY A 617 -10.66 24.26 13.95
C GLY A 617 -11.80 23.90 12.99
N ALA A 618 -11.51 23.31 11.83
CA ALA A 618 -12.54 22.83 10.91
C ALA A 618 -12.93 21.38 11.25
N GLU A 619 -14.20 21.04 11.12
CA GLU A 619 -14.68 19.66 11.24
C GLU A 619 -14.37 18.88 9.96
N GLU A 620 -13.99 17.63 10.11
CA GLU A 620 -13.87 16.70 9.00
C GLU A 620 -15.27 16.24 8.56
N THR A 621 -15.67 16.65 7.37
CA THR A 621 -16.99 16.36 6.78
C THR A 621 -16.92 15.46 5.57
N SER A 622 -15.75 15.41 4.92
CA SER A 622 -15.54 14.72 3.65
C SER A 622 -14.22 13.96 3.63
N ILE A 623 -14.23 12.86 2.89
CA ILE A 623 -13.06 12.04 2.60
C ILE A 623 -12.87 12.01 1.09
N ILE A 624 -11.64 12.21 0.62
CA ILE A 624 -11.32 12.20 -0.80
C ILE A 624 -10.24 11.15 -1.11
N THR A 625 -10.36 10.54 -2.26
CA THR A 625 -9.36 9.70 -2.90
C THR A 625 -9.59 9.65 -4.41
N ALA A 626 -8.65 9.10 -5.16
CA ALA A 626 -8.81 8.88 -6.59
C ALA A 626 -8.57 7.42 -6.97
N THR A 627 -9.15 7.01 -8.09
CA THR A 627 -8.87 5.72 -8.73
C THR A 627 -8.95 5.88 -10.24
N GLY A 628 -7.86 5.56 -10.94
CA GLY A 628 -7.77 5.82 -12.38
C GLY A 628 -8.12 7.28 -12.73
N PRO A 629 -9.04 7.53 -13.66
CA PRO A 629 -9.47 8.87 -14.06
C PRO A 629 -10.56 9.48 -13.16
N TYR A 630 -10.91 8.84 -12.05
CA TYR A 630 -12.00 9.27 -11.18
C TYR A 630 -11.48 9.78 -9.86
N ILE A 631 -12.03 10.90 -9.39
CA ILE A 631 -11.99 11.30 -7.99
C ILE A 631 -13.29 10.86 -7.35
N VAL A 632 -13.16 10.33 -6.14
CA VAL A 632 -14.27 9.86 -5.31
C VAL A 632 -14.27 10.63 -4.01
N GLU A 633 -15.39 11.23 -3.67
CA GLU A 633 -15.63 11.94 -2.43
C GLU A 633 -16.71 11.21 -1.63
N TRP A 634 -16.41 10.85 -0.38
CA TRP A 634 -17.37 10.31 0.57
C TRP A 634 -17.79 11.41 1.53
N ASN A 635 -19.11 11.60 1.70
CA ASN A 635 -19.66 12.42 2.76
C ASN A 635 -19.61 11.65 4.09
N LEU A 636 -18.85 12.18 5.07
CA LEU A 636 -18.61 11.48 6.34
C LEU A 636 -19.92 11.25 7.12
N LYS A 637 -20.84 12.21 7.14
CA LYS A 637 -22.14 12.05 7.81
C LYS A 637 -22.96 10.91 7.21
N ARG A 638 -23.02 10.82 5.88
CA ARG A 638 -23.73 9.75 5.16
C ARG A 638 -23.07 8.38 5.42
N VAL A 639 -21.74 8.33 5.45
CA VAL A 639 -20.98 7.12 5.83
C VAL A 639 -21.34 6.66 7.25
N LEU A 640 -21.39 7.59 8.19
CA LEU A 640 -21.69 7.28 9.58
C LEU A 640 -23.14 6.82 9.77
N ARG A 641 -24.07 7.27 8.94
CA ARG A 641 -25.46 6.81 8.88
C ARG A 641 -25.63 5.46 8.17
N GLY A 642 -24.59 4.88 7.59
CA GLY A 642 -24.67 3.58 6.89
C GLY A 642 -25.40 3.64 5.56
N MET A 643 -25.43 4.80 4.88
CA MET A 643 -26.11 4.93 3.58
C MET A 643 -25.43 4.09 2.49
N LYS A 644 -26.24 3.54 1.56
CA LYS A 644 -25.74 2.86 0.37
C LYS A 644 -25.12 3.87 -0.60
N ALA A 645 -23.88 3.59 -1.09
CA ALA A 645 -23.15 4.46 -2.01
C ALA A 645 -23.05 5.94 -1.54
N PRO A 646 -22.49 6.21 -0.33
CA PRO A 646 -22.44 7.56 0.26
C PRO A 646 -21.35 8.43 -0.37
N TYR A 647 -21.14 8.31 -1.66
CA TYR A 647 -20.06 8.99 -2.39
C TYR A 647 -20.53 9.63 -3.69
N LYS A 648 -19.80 10.64 -4.11
CA LYS A 648 -19.93 11.32 -5.40
C LYS A 648 -18.63 11.15 -6.17
N ILE A 649 -18.69 11.22 -7.51
CA ILE A 649 -17.51 11.04 -8.38
C ILE A 649 -17.35 12.22 -9.32
N LYS A 650 -16.12 12.43 -9.76
CA LYS A 650 -15.79 13.31 -10.89
C LYS A 650 -14.82 12.60 -11.80
N ARG A 651 -15.16 12.49 -13.09
CA ARG A 651 -14.34 11.87 -14.13
C ARG A 651 -13.44 12.91 -14.79
N TYR A 652 -12.21 12.50 -15.10
CA TYR A 652 -11.24 13.21 -15.93
C TYR A 652 -10.96 12.45 -17.22
N GLU A 653 -10.26 13.07 -18.15
CA GLU A 653 -9.81 12.41 -19.39
C GLU A 653 -8.54 11.58 -19.14
N GLU A 654 -7.71 11.99 -18.19
CA GLU A 654 -6.45 11.34 -17.80
C GLU A 654 -6.53 10.80 -16.37
N GLU A 655 -5.64 9.84 -16.05
CA GLU A 655 -5.52 9.24 -14.73
C GLU A 655 -5.09 10.27 -13.68
N VAL A 656 -5.75 10.32 -12.54
CA VAL A 656 -5.38 11.18 -11.42
C VAL A 656 -4.12 10.63 -10.75
N LYS A 657 -3.10 11.47 -10.58
CA LYS A 657 -1.82 11.11 -9.97
C LYS A 657 -1.73 11.46 -8.49
N ALA A 658 -2.35 12.56 -8.11
CA ALA A 658 -2.44 12.97 -6.72
C ALA A 658 -3.64 13.89 -6.51
N ASP A 659 -4.22 13.84 -5.34
CA ASP A 659 -5.36 14.64 -4.93
C ASP A 659 -5.21 15.11 -3.48
N ASN A 660 -5.79 16.25 -3.15
CA ASN A 660 -5.87 16.75 -1.79
C ASN A 660 -6.93 17.87 -1.70
N PHE A 661 -7.48 18.07 -0.51
CA PHE A 661 -8.27 19.26 -0.23
C PHE A 661 -7.39 20.52 -0.21
N LYS A 662 -7.97 21.66 -0.59
CA LYS A 662 -7.41 22.95 -0.23
C LYS A 662 -7.49 23.08 1.30
N PHE A 663 -6.40 23.50 1.94
CA PHE A 663 -6.39 23.69 3.40
C PHE A 663 -7.46 24.71 3.86
N GLY A 664 -8.17 24.40 4.93
CA GLY A 664 -9.25 25.22 5.47
C GLY A 664 -10.54 25.21 4.63
N SER A 665 -10.65 24.32 3.64
CA SER A 665 -11.84 24.21 2.80
C SER A 665 -12.30 22.76 2.69
N ASP A 666 -13.59 22.55 2.89
CA ASP A 666 -14.28 21.29 2.60
C ASP A 666 -14.92 21.27 1.20
N LYS A 667 -14.82 22.40 0.45
CA LYS A 667 -15.51 22.63 -0.82
C LYS A 667 -14.60 22.51 -2.03
N ASN A 668 -13.27 22.68 -1.84
CA ASN A 668 -12.32 22.74 -2.96
C ASN A 668 -11.27 21.65 -2.87
N VAL A 669 -11.07 20.97 -3.99
CA VAL A 669 -10.12 19.87 -4.16
C VAL A 669 -9.09 20.23 -5.21
N ILE A 670 -7.83 19.96 -4.92
CA ILE A 670 -6.71 20.15 -5.84
C ILE A 670 -6.34 18.79 -6.43
N VAL A 671 -6.27 18.70 -7.73
CA VAL A 671 -6.08 17.47 -8.49
C VAL A 671 -4.90 17.61 -9.42
N ALA A 672 -3.94 16.70 -9.31
CA ALA A 672 -2.82 16.59 -10.23
C ALA A 672 -3.08 15.45 -11.23
N LEU A 673 -3.28 15.80 -12.49
CA LEU A 673 -3.30 14.89 -13.63
C LEU A 673 -1.87 14.74 -14.18
N PRO A 674 -1.56 13.81 -15.07
CA PRO A 674 -0.20 13.61 -15.58
C PRO A 674 0.46 14.89 -16.11
N ASN A 675 -0.32 15.77 -16.76
CA ASN A 675 0.20 16.99 -17.39
C ASN A 675 -0.48 18.28 -16.92
N GLU A 676 -1.50 18.20 -16.09
CA GLU A 676 -2.31 19.35 -15.66
C GLU A 676 -2.49 19.34 -14.15
N VAL A 677 -2.77 20.51 -13.59
CA VAL A 677 -3.17 20.65 -12.18
C VAL A 677 -4.43 21.51 -12.13
N ASN A 678 -5.45 21.01 -11.46
CA ASN A 678 -6.75 21.66 -11.42
C ASN A 678 -7.21 21.87 -9.96
N MET A 679 -7.89 22.97 -9.68
CA MET A 679 -8.71 23.14 -8.49
C MET A 679 -10.18 22.98 -8.87
N VAL A 680 -10.89 22.17 -8.14
CA VAL A 680 -12.25 21.76 -8.49
C VAL A 680 -13.17 21.95 -7.29
N ALA A 681 -14.32 22.57 -7.52
CA ALA A 681 -15.35 22.66 -6.49
C ALA A 681 -16.05 21.30 -6.30
N LYS A 682 -16.27 20.90 -5.04
CA LYS A 682 -16.96 19.65 -4.67
C LYS A 682 -18.38 19.57 -5.26
N GLN A 683 -19.05 20.70 -5.45
CA GLN A 683 -20.35 20.80 -6.12
C GLN A 683 -20.36 20.27 -7.57
N SER A 684 -19.18 20.17 -8.22
CA SER A 684 -19.07 19.59 -9.56
C SER A 684 -19.05 18.04 -9.56
N PHE A 685 -19.05 17.41 -8.39
CA PHE A 685 -19.08 15.95 -8.25
C PHE A 685 -20.51 15.47 -8.36
N ARG A 686 -20.70 14.36 -9.06
CA ARG A 686 -22.03 13.81 -9.35
C ARG A 686 -22.22 12.46 -8.67
N LYS A 687 -23.48 12.12 -8.39
CA LYS A 687 -23.82 10.75 -7.97
C LYS A 687 -23.28 9.76 -9.04
N PRO A 688 -22.79 8.57 -8.65
CA PRO A 688 -22.28 7.58 -9.59
C PRO A 688 -23.43 6.99 -10.39
N THR A 689 -23.63 7.51 -11.60
CA THR A 689 -24.57 7.02 -12.59
C THR A 689 -23.80 6.53 -13.82
N ARG A 690 -24.45 5.76 -14.68
CA ARG A 690 -23.83 5.34 -15.94
C ARG A 690 -23.28 6.53 -16.73
N GLU A 691 -23.99 7.64 -16.80
CA GLU A 691 -23.57 8.84 -17.51
C GLU A 691 -22.34 9.50 -16.88
N SER A 692 -22.27 9.55 -15.54
CA SER A 692 -21.13 10.16 -14.84
C SER A 692 -19.88 9.27 -14.91
N ILE A 693 -20.03 7.95 -15.06
CA ILE A 693 -18.94 6.98 -15.17
C ILE A 693 -18.42 6.91 -16.63
N ILE A 694 -19.32 6.75 -17.61
CA ILE A 694 -18.92 6.58 -19.01
C ILE A 694 -18.48 7.91 -19.65
N GLY A 695 -19.02 9.03 -19.18
CA GLY A 695 -18.83 10.35 -19.80
C GLY A 695 -19.58 10.45 -21.13
N ASN A 696 -19.69 11.66 -21.66
CA ASN A 696 -20.30 11.88 -22.95
C ASN A 696 -19.42 11.30 -24.07
N VAL A 697 -19.73 10.12 -24.55
CA VAL A 697 -19.18 9.60 -25.80
C VAL A 697 -19.62 10.56 -26.91
N ARG A 698 -18.73 11.38 -27.39
CA ARG A 698 -18.93 12.11 -28.63
C ARG A 698 -19.02 11.10 -29.75
N LEU A 699 -20.24 10.73 -30.16
CA LEU A 699 -20.49 10.08 -31.43
C LEU A 699 -19.98 11.00 -32.54
N SER A 700 -18.77 10.74 -33.02
CA SER A 700 -18.25 11.34 -34.23
C SER A 700 -18.95 10.71 -35.42
N GLY A 701 -20.08 11.28 -35.79
CA GLY A 701 -20.83 10.84 -36.98
C GLY A 701 -22.09 11.64 -37.19
N GLY A 702 -22.01 12.70 -38.03
CA GLY A 702 -23.18 13.32 -38.60
C GLY A 702 -23.30 14.84 -38.39
N ARG A 703 -23.04 15.60 -39.45
CA ARG A 703 -23.34 17.03 -39.57
C ARG A 703 -24.76 17.37 -39.10
N GLY A 704 -24.86 18.18 -38.05
CA GLY A 704 -26.13 18.78 -37.62
C GLY A 704 -25.81 19.98 -36.71
N SER A 705 -25.94 21.19 -37.24
CA SER A 705 -25.90 22.43 -36.50
C SER A 705 -26.90 22.40 -35.35
N GLY A 706 -26.43 22.50 -34.09
CA GLY A 706 -27.27 22.66 -32.92
C GLY A 706 -26.41 22.90 -31.69
N ASN A 707 -26.58 24.03 -31.07
CA ASN A 707 -26.01 24.59 -29.86
C ASN A 707 -25.16 23.66 -28.99
N ARG A 708 -23.84 23.90 -28.96
CA ARG A 708 -22.91 23.32 -28.00
C ARG A 708 -23.16 23.97 -26.62
N ILE A 709 -23.67 23.22 -25.69
CA ILE A 709 -23.58 23.57 -24.26
C ILE A 709 -22.17 23.14 -23.83
N GLY A 710 -21.26 24.09 -23.69
CA GLY A 710 -19.90 23.86 -23.23
C GLY A 710 -19.91 23.59 -21.72
N THR A 711 -19.24 22.53 -21.27
CA THR A 711 -18.85 22.38 -19.86
C THR A 711 -17.95 23.55 -19.45
N PRO A 712 -18.08 24.11 -18.25
CA PRO A 712 -17.21 25.18 -17.78
C PRO A 712 -15.76 24.67 -17.72
N GLN A 713 -14.87 25.33 -18.44
CA GLN A 713 -13.42 25.12 -18.34
C GLN A 713 -12.97 25.65 -16.98
N SER A 714 -12.74 24.74 -16.01
CA SER A 714 -11.88 25.07 -14.87
C SER A 714 -10.49 25.42 -15.41
N GLY A 715 -9.90 26.51 -14.92
CA GLY A 715 -8.59 26.99 -15.40
C GLY A 715 -7.55 25.87 -15.44
N ARG A 716 -7.23 25.41 -16.63
CA ARG A 716 -6.24 24.34 -16.89
C ARG A 716 -4.88 25.01 -17.11
N TYR A 717 -3.87 24.58 -16.36
CA TYR A 717 -2.50 24.98 -16.60
C TYR A 717 -1.70 23.80 -17.10
N LYS A 718 -1.12 23.96 -18.28
CA LYS A 718 -0.10 23.06 -18.84
C LYS A 718 1.27 23.66 -18.52
N LEU A 719 2.15 22.90 -17.91
CA LEU A 719 3.54 23.29 -17.69
C LEU A 719 4.27 23.27 -19.03
N GLY A 720 4.52 24.45 -19.60
CA GLY A 720 5.23 24.65 -20.85
C GLY A 720 6.76 24.73 -20.71
N ARG A 721 7.46 24.54 -21.82
CA ARG A 721 8.93 24.60 -21.87
C ARG A 721 9.46 26.02 -21.59
N ASP A 722 8.65 27.06 -21.84
CA ASP A 722 9.01 28.47 -21.69
C ASP A 722 8.71 29.05 -20.29
N ASP A 723 8.01 28.31 -19.44
CA ASP A 723 7.78 28.71 -18.04
C ASP A 723 9.02 28.52 -17.15
N ILE A 724 10.19 28.25 -17.75
CA ILE A 724 11.45 28.07 -17.04
C ILE A 724 12.05 29.46 -16.78
N VAL A 725 11.85 29.97 -15.58
CA VAL A 725 12.58 31.16 -15.13
C VAL A 725 14.01 30.75 -14.83
N ASN A 726 14.94 31.10 -15.70
CA ASN A 726 16.36 31.07 -15.39
C ASN A 726 16.64 32.13 -14.31
N SER A 727 16.80 31.69 -13.07
CA SER A 727 17.25 32.57 -12.00
C SER A 727 18.63 33.11 -12.34
N PRO A 728 18.86 34.42 -12.31
CA PRO A 728 20.13 35.03 -12.67
C PRO A 728 21.19 34.99 -11.56
N TYR A 729 21.15 34.06 -10.61
CA TYR A 729 22.17 33.91 -9.56
C TYR A 729 22.56 32.47 -9.37
#